data_17c57c6736d5750295ca091bc198cc6e
#
_entry.id   17c57c6736d5750295ca091bc198cc6e
#
_cell.length_a   1.000
_cell.length_b   1.000
_cell.length_c   1.000
_cell.angle_alpha   90.00
_cell.angle_beta   90.00
_cell.angle_gamma   90.00
#
_symmetry.space_group_name_H-M   'P 1'
#
loop_
_entity.id
_entity.type
_entity.pdbx_description
1 polymer ?
#
loop_
_entity_poly.entity_id
_entity_poly.type
_entity_poly.pdbx_seq_one_letter_code
_entity_poly.pdbx_strand_id
1 'polypeptide(L)'
;MIKSSTQGSEWKKWDLHIHSNASDGNGSPSEIIDTAINKGLSAIAITDHHTVDNLDEIKQIGHEKGVLVISGIEFRTEYGAKSVHIIGLFPDYHNGVKLDAKAIEDFILSPLCLSKTHIISLGRRNKPKENLTDEQAFKEGMFLCQVNFKDAANLIRKYGGIISVHAGSKANSIDEEIKHQGKSTKNVQELYDSLGTLKEELLSEYVDVCEIRKENDSEGFYLAKFGLPSIIASDAHRIDEIGNKFVWIKADLSFEGLKQIIYEPEQRVKIQEFEPDTKENHLVIDSVRFHCSDNSFTNSPIYFNRNLNVIIGGKSSGKSLLLTCIAEVLKGNTDLKAKYDLQDKVKDFDFEVKLVSTELNDKLSNHKGVRNASIIPEIKYISQNELATLADHQIKKISNQLNKLVRGLLREDSDTNLYYENFLQNVKAFDKEREDIINKYFEILETKQALQTNIFELGQKNVIEVTIKEKQDAIKIVTDKIGFVEEEKKQYEEIKLAIDSKQKELEQLKKESLLMINFFSNSENSFKEIHAEKERLVHSTSSNLLEVLKEPLTTLDNILSSFFKINSENEIQKIIDSLFSKINEEIGILNEKLKPFLSKIENQKILEELENALKNQTVKKKEIEKKEKELIDIETKLFETKELLLQSFRSTHTEYTKLIQNFGTRCSLLQDDKLSITGKTFYNFSKFRKAAIQHISGRKNNNWDYTKYPILNDKMSSMSSEDANLDDILLFSLSNLFDAVIAGDYSLNQSTSSKNFLKLIFDDYFYDYWNVEYQGDNLGKMSAGKASFVILMLIVGLSKSKSPLLIDQPEDNLDNRSISTDLVNYIRSKKIERQIILVTHNPNIVVNADAENIIVADQRGQDNNSTCPFQFNYINGAIEHTKPKDASITDTLNSMGIREHITEIVEGGEEAFLKRERKYNFKK
;
A
#
# COMPACT_ATOMS: atom_id res chain seq x y z
N MET A 1 -20.66 -36.47 -20.54
CA MET A 1 -20.15 -35.10 -20.30
C MET A 1 -19.21 -35.14 -19.11
N ILE A 2 -17.98 -34.73 -19.30
CA ILE A 2 -17.05 -34.47 -18.19
C ILE A 2 -17.78 -33.46 -17.29
N LYS A 3 -17.80 -33.71 -15.98
CA LYS A 3 -18.54 -32.87 -15.05
C LYS A 3 -17.96 -31.46 -15.12
N SER A 4 -18.75 -30.45 -15.48
CA SER A 4 -18.36 -29.03 -15.47
C SER A 4 -17.71 -28.72 -14.14
N SER A 5 -16.61 -27.91 -14.17
CA SER A 5 -15.92 -27.50 -12.95
C SER A 5 -16.89 -26.75 -12.07
N THR A 6 -17.05 -27.20 -10.83
CA THR A 6 -17.86 -26.46 -9.84
C THR A 6 -17.24 -25.15 -9.42
N GLN A 7 -15.98 -24.84 -9.85
CA GLN A 7 -15.25 -23.60 -9.54
C GLN A 7 -15.18 -22.64 -10.73
N GLY A 8 -15.92 -22.93 -11.82
CA GLY A 8 -15.92 -22.13 -13.04
C GLY A 8 -14.69 -22.35 -13.90
N SER A 9 -14.26 -21.33 -14.62
CA SER A 9 -13.12 -21.40 -15.55
C SER A 9 -11.80 -21.40 -14.77
N GLU A 10 -11.04 -22.49 -14.87
CA GLU A 10 -9.75 -22.67 -14.23
C GLU A 10 -8.63 -22.82 -15.26
N TRP A 11 -7.40 -22.49 -14.90
CA TRP A 11 -6.23 -22.79 -15.72
C TRP A 11 -6.03 -24.29 -15.82
N LYS A 12 -6.03 -24.81 -17.06
CA LYS A 12 -5.78 -26.23 -17.36
C LYS A 12 -4.74 -26.31 -18.48
N LYS A 13 -4.00 -27.44 -18.51
CA LYS A 13 -3.06 -27.75 -19.60
C LYS A 13 -3.79 -28.36 -20.76
N TRP A 14 -3.65 -27.78 -21.94
CA TRP A 14 -4.23 -28.24 -23.18
C TRP A 14 -3.15 -28.51 -24.22
N ASP A 15 -3.27 -29.65 -24.92
CA ASP A 15 -2.47 -29.98 -26.12
C ASP A 15 -3.44 -30.16 -27.30
N LEU A 16 -3.48 -29.13 -28.16
CA LEU A 16 -4.52 -29.03 -29.19
C LEU A 16 -4.07 -29.56 -30.56
N HIS A 17 -2.98 -30.35 -30.64
CA HIS A 17 -2.48 -30.93 -31.90
C HIS A 17 -1.77 -32.25 -31.66
N ILE A 18 -2.48 -33.36 -31.86
CA ILE A 18 -1.97 -34.71 -31.65
C ILE A 18 -2.46 -35.61 -32.80
N HIS A 19 -1.54 -36.39 -33.35
CA HIS A 19 -1.85 -37.41 -34.37
C HIS A 19 -1.93 -38.79 -33.75
N SER A 20 -2.94 -39.56 -34.18
CA SER A 20 -3.10 -40.94 -33.79
C SER A 20 -2.58 -41.89 -34.88
N ASN A 21 -2.62 -43.18 -34.61
CA ASN A 21 -2.28 -44.21 -35.60
C ASN A 21 -3.31 -44.31 -36.76
N ALA A 22 -4.39 -43.51 -36.75
CA ALA A 22 -5.29 -43.38 -37.89
C ALA A 22 -4.67 -42.58 -39.04
N SER A 23 -3.69 -41.76 -38.79
CA SER A 23 -2.92 -41.02 -39.83
C SER A 23 -1.44 -41.41 -39.79
N ASP A 24 -0.56 -40.52 -39.51
CA ASP A 24 0.91 -40.69 -39.46
C ASP A 24 1.48 -40.73 -38.04
N GLY A 25 0.64 -40.63 -37.03
CA GLY A 25 1.02 -40.87 -35.65
C GLY A 25 1.22 -42.38 -35.36
N ASN A 26 1.79 -42.71 -34.20
CA ASN A 26 2.03 -44.07 -33.77
C ASN A 26 1.22 -44.49 -32.54
N GLY A 27 0.48 -43.55 -31.91
CA GLY A 27 -0.27 -43.77 -30.69
C GLY A 27 -1.63 -44.41 -30.94
N SER A 28 -1.94 -45.48 -30.21
CA SER A 28 -3.31 -46.01 -30.12
C SER A 28 -4.20 -45.11 -29.23
N PRO A 29 -5.53 -45.18 -29.36
CA PRO A 29 -6.47 -44.42 -28.53
C PRO A 29 -6.18 -44.46 -27.03
N SER A 30 -5.94 -45.65 -26.47
CA SER A 30 -5.66 -45.76 -25.02
C SER A 30 -4.32 -45.18 -24.60
N GLU A 31 -3.26 -45.45 -25.40
CA GLU A 31 -1.91 -44.92 -25.12
C GLU A 31 -1.85 -43.38 -25.13
N ILE A 32 -2.58 -42.73 -26.05
CA ILE A 32 -2.69 -41.29 -26.12
C ILE A 32 -3.32 -40.74 -24.85
N ILE A 33 -4.45 -41.27 -24.40
CA ILE A 33 -5.13 -40.82 -23.20
C ILE A 33 -4.29 -41.07 -21.93
N ASP A 34 -3.67 -42.24 -21.82
CA ASP A 34 -2.82 -42.59 -20.68
C ASP A 34 -1.60 -41.65 -20.58
N THR A 35 -1.01 -41.30 -21.73
CA THR A 35 0.10 -40.35 -21.77
C THR A 35 -0.37 -38.95 -21.44
N ALA A 36 -1.51 -38.51 -21.93
CA ALA A 36 -2.07 -37.19 -21.59
C ALA A 36 -2.28 -37.07 -20.08
N ILE A 37 -2.80 -38.08 -19.40
CA ILE A 37 -2.97 -38.13 -17.95
C ILE A 37 -1.60 -38.02 -17.24
N ASN A 38 -0.63 -38.86 -17.67
CA ASN A 38 0.71 -38.85 -17.06
C ASN A 38 1.44 -37.53 -17.22
N LYS A 39 1.17 -36.74 -18.26
CA LYS A 39 1.68 -35.39 -18.50
C LYS A 39 0.87 -34.28 -17.80
N GLY A 40 -0.23 -34.64 -17.16
CA GLY A 40 -1.13 -33.70 -16.48
C GLY A 40 -1.97 -32.86 -17.44
N LEU A 41 -2.18 -33.32 -18.67
CA LEU A 41 -3.08 -32.64 -19.61
C LEU A 41 -4.53 -32.88 -19.19
N SER A 42 -5.32 -31.82 -19.17
CA SER A 42 -6.76 -31.89 -18.89
C SER A 42 -7.60 -31.98 -20.15
N ALA A 43 -7.06 -31.49 -21.26
CA ALA A 43 -7.70 -31.56 -22.57
C ALA A 43 -6.69 -31.78 -23.67
N ILE A 44 -7.12 -32.48 -24.70
CA ILE A 44 -6.36 -32.74 -25.94
C ILE A 44 -7.26 -32.55 -27.15
N ALA A 45 -6.65 -32.23 -28.32
CA ALA A 45 -7.34 -32.38 -29.59
C ALA A 45 -6.66 -33.46 -30.45
N ILE A 46 -7.46 -34.30 -31.06
CA ILE A 46 -7.01 -35.30 -32.05
C ILE A 46 -7.23 -34.68 -33.42
N THR A 47 -6.14 -34.52 -34.16
CA THR A 47 -6.08 -33.72 -35.39
C THR A 47 -5.42 -34.49 -36.54
N ASP A 48 -5.80 -35.73 -36.69
CA ASP A 48 -5.31 -36.62 -37.74
C ASP A 48 -5.46 -36.01 -39.15
N HIS A 49 -4.49 -36.22 -40.00
CA HIS A 49 -4.52 -35.78 -41.39
C HIS A 49 -5.67 -36.43 -42.15
N HIS A 50 -6.64 -35.60 -42.54
CA HIS A 50 -7.76 -35.96 -43.42
C HIS A 50 -8.60 -37.17 -42.99
N THR A 51 -8.58 -37.57 -41.71
CA THR A 51 -9.36 -38.66 -41.16
C THR A 51 -9.85 -38.38 -39.73
N VAL A 52 -10.89 -39.11 -39.31
CA VAL A 52 -11.45 -39.09 -37.95
C VAL A 52 -11.69 -40.50 -37.40
N ASP A 53 -10.98 -41.52 -37.97
CA ASP A 53 -11.26 -42.93 -37.70
C ASP A 53 -11.20 -43.31 -36.22
N ASN A 54 -10.25 -42.77 -35.45
CA ASN A 54 -10.09 -43.08 -34.05
C ASN A 54 -10.86 -42.12 -33.12
N LEU A 55 -11.58 -41.16 -33.64
CA LEU A 55 -12.12 -40.03 -32.86
C LEU A 55 -13.11 -40.46 -31.79
N ASP A 56 -14.13 -41.27 -32.17
CA ASP A 56 -15.18 -41.67 -31.24
C ASP A 56 -14.64 -42.55 -30.11
N GLU A 57 -13.69 -43.48 -30.43
CA GLU A 57 -13.01 -44.30 -29.45
C GLU A 57 -12.19 -43.49 -28.45
N ILE A 58 -11.36 -42.54 -28.93
CA ILE A 58 -10.53 -41.69 -28.06
C ILE A 58 -11.42 -40.82 -27.17
N LYS A 59 -12.51 -40.28 -27.70
CA LYS A 59 -13.48 -39.49 -26.91
C LYS A 59 -14.14 -40.32 -25.82
N GLN A 60 -14.49 -41.56 -26.11
CA GLN A 60 -15.07 -42.45 -25.12
C GLN A 60 -14.06 -42.71 -23.99
N ILE A 61 -12.83 -43.12 -24.33
CA ILE A 61 -11.78 -43.41 -23.35
C ILE A 61 -11.45 -42.13 -22.54
N GLY A 62 -11.33 -40.99 -23.21
CA GLY A 62 -11.08 -39.67 -22.54
C GLY A 62 -12.18 -39.31 -21.55
N HIS A 63 -13.46 -39.52 -21.94
CA HIS A 63 -14.60 -39.29 -21.05
C HIS A 63 -14.56 -40.20 -19.80
N GLU A 64 -14.22 -41.49 -19.99
CA GLU A 64 -14.13 -42.46 -18.90
C GLU A 64 -13.00 -42.14 -17.93
N LYS A 65 -11.87 -41.61 -18.46
CA LYS A 65 -10.67 -41.30 -17.68
C LYS A 65 -10.57 -39.82 -17.26
N GLY A 66 -11.54 -38.96 -17.62
CA GLY A 66 -11.62 -37.55 -17.19
C GLY A 66 -10.77 -36.58 -17.99
N VAL A 67 -10.37 -36.95 -19.24
CA VAL A 67 -9.66 -36.05 -20.17
C VAL A 67 -10.64 -35.58 -21.25
N LEU A 68 -10.75 -34.27 -21.46
CA LEU A 68 -11.52 -33.71 -22.56
C LEU A 68 -10.82 -34.00 -23.88
N VAL A 69 -11.54 -34.57 -24.86
CA VAL A 69 -11.05 -34.77 -26.21
C VAL A 69 -11.85 -33.91 -27.18
N ILE A 70 -11.18 -32.93 -27.79
CA ILE A 70 -11.73 -32.12 -28.86
C ILE A 70 -11.59 -32.83 -30.20
N SER A 71 -12.64 -32.84 -30.98
CA SER A 71 -12.61 -33.32 -32.36
C SER A 71 -11.82 -32.37 -33.23
N GLY A 72 -10.83 -32.84 -33.95
CA GLY A 72 -10.05 -31.99 -34.85
C GLY A 72 -9.65 -32.73 -36.12
N ILE A 73 -9.29 -32.00 -37.14
CA ILE A 73 -8.71 -32.47 -38.40
C ILE A 73 -7.66 -31.50 -38.86
N GLU A 74 -6.48 -32.00 -39.23
CA GLU A 74 -5.47 -31.19 -39.90
C GLU A 74 -5.60 -31.31 -41.42
N PHE A 75 -5.71 -30.15 -42.08
CA PHE A 75 -5.84 -30.05 -43.53
C PHE A 75 -4.57 -29.44 -44.14
N ARG A 76 -4.13 -30.03 -45.23
CA ARG A 76 -3.09 -29.43 -46.09
C ARG A 76 -3.78 -28.60 -47.16
N THR A 77 -3.38 -27.31 -47.30
CA THR A 77 -4.03 -26.43 -48.27
C THR A 77 -3.17 -26.20 -49.53
N GLU A 78 -3.78 -25.59 -50.56
CA GLU A 78 -3.15 -25.31 -51.83
C GLU A 78 -1.99 -24.27 -51.78
N TYR A 79 -1.83 -23.55 -50.67
CA TYR A 79 -0.86 -22.49 -50.59
C TYR A 79 0.54 -22.96 -50.22
N GLY A 80 1.54 -22.46 -50.97
CA GLY A 80 2.94 -22.77 -50.73
C GLY A 80 3.43 -24.10 -51.29
N ALA A 81 4.75 -24.28 -51.33
CA ALA A 81 5.33 -25.51 -51.87
C ALA A 81 5.14 -26.74 -50.97
N LYS A 82 5.05 -26.52 -49.68
CA LYS A 82 4.85 -27.55 -48.66
C LYS A 82 3.41 -27.60 -48.10
N SER A 83 2.52 -26.76 -48.60
CA SER A 83 1.14 -26.55 -48.13
C SER A 83 1.06 -25.87 -46.77
N VAL A 84 0.29 -24.80 -46.70
CA VAL A 84 -0.08 -24.24 -45.41
C VAL A 84 -1.01 -25.24 -44.70
N HIS A 85 -0.74 -25.54 -43.43
CA HIS A 85 -1.59 -26.38 -42.63
C HIS A 85 -2.59 -25.56 -41.82
N ILE A 86 -3.86 -26.01 -41.87
CA ILE A 86 -4.92 -25.49 -40.99
C ILE A 86 -5.59 -26.65 -40.24
N ILE A 87 -5.97 -26.38 -39.02
CA ILE A 87 -6.65 -27.33 -38.15
C ILE A 87 -8.07 -26.87 -37.92
N GLY A 88 -9.03 -27.68 -38.26
CA GLY A 88 -10.43 -27.48 -37.86
C GLY A 88 -10.70 -28.20 -36.57
N LEU A 89 -11.15 -27.48 -35.55
CA LEU A 89 -11.60 -28.03 -34.27
C LEU A 89 -13.11 -27.93 -34.20
N PHE A 90 -13.80 -29.00 -33.80
CA PHE A 90 -15.27 -29.12 -33.92
C PHE A 90 -15.94 -29.32 -32.55
N PRO A 91 -17.15 -28.75 -32.32
CA PRO A 91 -17.98 -29.03 -31.16
C PRO A 91 -18.60 -30.41 -31.25
N ASP A 92 -19.04 -30.98 -30.12
CA ASP A 92 -19.82 -32.25 -30.13
C ASP A 92 -21.21 -32.09 -30.73
N TYR A 93 -21.78 -30.90 -30.63
CA TYR A 93 -23.11 -30.56 -31.17
C TYR A 93 -23.09 -29.15 -31.76
N HIS A 94 -23.75 -29.03 -32.93
CA HIS A 94 -24.00 -27.72 -33.52
C HIS A 94 -25.42 -27.68 -34.10
N ASN A 95 -26.22 -26.67 -33.70
CA ASN A 95 -27.62 -26.51 -34.14
C ASN A 95 -28.46 -27.82 -34.04
N GLY A 96 -28.29 -28.58 -32.95
CA GLY A 96 -29.00 -29.83 -32.72
C GLY A 96 -28.45 -31.05 -33.46
N VAL A 97 -27.39 -30.86 -34.27
CA VAL A 97 -26.71 -31.96 -34.98
C VAL A 97 -25.53 -32.43 -34.12
N LYS A 98 -25.46 -33.75 -33.85
CA LYS A 98 -24.28 -34.34 -33.24
C LYS A 98 -23.17 -34.49 -34.26
N LEU A 99 -21.97 -34.03 -33.92
CA LEU A 99 -20.77 -34.09 -34.77
C LEU A 99 -19.82 -35.19 -34.26
N ASP A 100 -20.26 -36.48 -34.43
CA ASP A 100 -19.40 -37.65 -34.25
C ASP A 100 -18.52 -37.88 -35.49
N ALA A 101 -17.67 -38.90 -35.43
CA ALA A 101 -16.75 -39.20 -36.54
C ALA A 101 -17.49 -39.34 -37.88
N LYS A 102 -18.62 -40.03 -37.89
CA LYS A 102 -19.42 -40.22 -39.13
C LYS A 102 -20.00 -38.90 -39.67
N ALA A 103 -20.53 -38.05 -38.80
CA ALA A 103 -21.06 -36.74 -39.19
C ALA A 103 -19.96 -35.82 -39.73
N ILE A 104 -18.77 -35.87 -39.14
CA ILE A 104 -17.63 -35.09 -39.63
C ILE A 104 -17.14 -35.60 -40.97
N GLU A 105 -17.10 -36.93 -41.18
CA GLU A 105 -16.76 -37.52 -42.47
C GLU A 105 -17.77 -37.06 -43.56
N ASP A 106 -19.06 -37.14 -43.27
CA ASP A 106 -20.12 -36.84 -44.23
C ASP A 106 -20.23 -35.34 -44.53
N PHE A 107 -20.07 -34.48 -43.51
CA PHE A 107 -20.34 -33.06 -43.65
C PHE A 107 -19.10 -32.21 -43.94
N ILE A 108 -17.90 -32.69 -43.58
CA ILE A 108 -16.64 -31.93 -43.74
C ILE A 108 -15.72 -32.58 -44.77
N LEU A 109 -15.35 -33.88 -44.54
CA LEU A 109 -14.36 -34.56 -45.40
C LEU A 109 -14.91 -34.85 -46.78
N SER A 110 -16.11 -35.42 -46.89
CA SER A 110 -16.69 -35.79 -48.18
C SER A 110 -16.93 -34.58 -49.11
N PRO A 111 -17.46 -33.44 -48.66
CA PRO A 111 -17.57 -32.24 -49.50
C PRO A 111 -16.24 -31.69 -50.00
N LEU A 112 -15.15 -31.89 -49.22
CA LEU A 112 -13.78 -31.51 -49.59
C LEU A 112 -13.07 -32.56 -50.46
N CYS A 113 -13.78 -33.61 -50.95
CA CYS A 113 -13.24 -34.71 -51.71
C CYS A 113 -12.18 -35.52 -50.95
N LEU A 114 -12.26 -35.56 -49.63
CA LEU A 114 -11.36 -36.29 -48.74
C LEU A 114 -11.96 -37.60 -48.23
N SER A 115 -12.84 -38.23 -48.98
CA SER A 115 -13.29 -39.56 -48.58
C SER A 115 -12.14 -40.59 -48.54
N LYS A 116 -12.15 -41.49 -47.57
CA LYS A 116 -11.11 -42.52 -47.39
C LYS A 116 -10.82 -43.30 -48.67
N THR A 117 -11.87 -43.70 -49.42
CA THR A 117 -11.72 -44.38 -50.72
C THR A 117 -11.01 -43.53 -51.76
N HIS A 118 -11.24 -42.23 -51.78
CA HIS A 118 -10.55 -41.33 -52.70
C HIS A 118 -9.09 -41.17 -52.35
N ILE A 119 -8.75 -41.01 -51.10
CA ILE A 119 -7.36 -40.88 -50.59
C ILE A 119 -6.58 -42.18 -50.89
N ILE A 120 -7.15 -43.36 -50.62
CA ILE A 120 -6.57 -44.66 -50.93
C ILE A 120 -6.29 -44.77 -52.45
N SER A 121 -7.25 -44.38 -53.28
CA SER A 121 -7.09 -44.40 -54.75
C SER A 121 -5.93 -43.49 -55.22
N LEU A 122 -5.77 -42.31 -54.58
CA LEU A 122 -4.62 -41.42 -54.88
C LEU A 122 -3.30 -42.05 -54.50
N GLY A 123 -3.19 -42.66 -53.32
CA GLY A 123 -1.96 -43.30 -52.83
C GLY A 123 -1.54 -44.45 -53.76
N ARG A 124 -2.50 -45.27 -54.17
CA ARG A 124 -2.25 -46.34 -55.14
C ARG A 124 -1.82 -45.83 -56.52
N ARG A 125 -2.37 -44.70 -56.98
CA ARG A 125 -1.95 -44.07 -58.23
C ARG A 125 -0.53 -43.47 -58.15
N ASN A 126 -0.12 -43.02 -57.00
CA ASN A 126 1.23 -42.47 -56.80
C ASN A 126 2.31 -43.54 -56.85
N LYS A 127 2.02 -44.75 -56.35
CA LYS A 127 2.95 -45.89 -56.36
C LYS A 127 2.35 -47.09 -57.12
N PRO A 128 2.17 -47.00 -58.44
CA PRO A 128 1.42 -47.99 -59.20
C PRO A 128 2.16 -49.33 -59.34
N LYS A 129 3.43 -49.41 -59.02
CA LYS A 129 4.26 -50.61 -59.04
C LYS A 129 4.30 -51.35 -57.70
N GLU A 130 3.78 -50.76 -56.65
CA GLU A 130 3.77 -51.30 -55.30
C GLU A 130 2.37 -51.87 -54.99
N ASN A 131 2.29 -53.07 -54.40
CA ASN A 131 1.02 -53.69 -53.99
C ASN A 131 0.70 -53.20 -52.59
N LEU A 132 0.25 -51.94 -52.42
CA LEU A 132 -0.02 -51.30 -51.16
C LEU A 132 -1.31 -51.84 -50.52
N THR A 133 -1.27 -52.14 -49.22
CA THR A 133 -2.48 -52.33 -48.45
C THR A 133 -3.33 -51.06 -48.42
N ASP A 134 -4.59 -51.14 -48.04
CA ASP A 134 -5.42 -49.93 -47.93
C ASP A 134 -4.85 -48.90 -46.96
N GLU A 135 -4.29 -49.37 -45.87
CA GLU A 135 -3.67 -48.54 -44.84
C GLU A 135 -2.38 -47.82 -45.39
N GLN A 136 -1.55 -48.60 -46.08
CA GLN A 136 -0.33 -48.02 -46.76
C GLN A 136 -0.71 -47.04 -47.86
N ALA A 137 -1.72 -47.37 -48.67
CA ALA A 137 -2.23 -46.51 -49.70
C ALA A 137 -2.90 -45.23 -49.15
N PHE A 138 -3.59 -45.34 -48.01
CA PHE A 138 -4.12 -44.19 -47.31
C PHE A 138 -3.00 -43.26 -46.85
N LYS A 139 -1.98 -43.77 -46.15
CA LYS A 139 -0.80 -42.99 -45.70
C LYS A 139 -0.08 -42.31 -46.85
N GLU A 140 0.09 -42.97 -47.97
CA GLU A 140 0.66 -42.34 -49.16
C GLU A 140 -0.26 -41.28 -49.77
N GLY A 141 -1.55 -41.53 -49.83
CA GLY A 141 -2.55 -40.64 -50.42
C GLY A 141 -2.78 -39.35 -49.63
N MET A 142 -2.77 -39.42 -48.29
CA MET A 142 -3.04 -38.25 -47.46
C MET A 142 -2.01 -37.13 -47.62
N PHE A 143 -0.75 -37.47 -47.87
CA PHE A 143 0.29 -36.48 -48.15
C PHE A 143 0.15 -35.80 -49.53
N LEU A 144 -0.67 -36.38 -50.43
CA LEU A 144 -0.93 -35.84 -51.78
C LEU A 144 -2.21 -35.01 -51.83
N CYS A 145 -3.07 -35.14 -50.80
CA CYS A 145 -4.30 -34.39 -50.75
C CYS A 145 -4.05 -32.96 -50.34
N GLN A 146 -4.69 -32.03 -51.02
CA GLN A 146 -4.75 -30.60 -50.71
C GLN A 146 -6.18 -30.14 -50.86
N VAL A 147 -6.59 -29.25 -50.01
CA VAL A 147 -7.91 -28.59 -50.04
C VAL A 147 -7.78 -27.11 -50.28
N ASN A 148 -8.83 -26.50 -50.83
CA ASN A 148 -8.90 -25.08 -50.89
C ASN A 148 -9.07 -24.52 -49.49
N PHE A 149 -8.21 -23.59 -49.10
CA PHE A 149 -8.17 -23.01 -47.75
C PHE A 149 -9.50 -22.39 -47.35
N LYS A 150 -10.04 -21.57 -48.24
CA LYS A 150 -11.30 -20.82 -47.97
C LYS A 150 -12.49 -21.79 -47.88
N ASP A 151 -12.54 -22.78 -48.72
CA ASP A 151 -13.63 -23.80 -48.72
C ASP A 151 -13.60 -24.64 -47.44
N ALA A 152 -12.40 -25.08 -47.01
CA ALA A 152 -12.26 -25.78 -45.76
C ALA A 152 -12.63 -24.88 -44.54
N ALA A 153 -12.14 -23.65 -44.49
CA ALA A 153 -12.47 -22.70 -43.47
C ALA A 153 -13.99 -22.41 -43.37
N ASN A 154 -14.63 -22.19 -44.51
CA ASN A 154 -16.08 -21.97 -44.56
C ASN A 154 -16.89 -23.17 -44.06
N LEU A 155 -16.44 -24.39 -44.39
CA LEU A 155 -17.11 -25.61 -43.91
C LEU A 155 -16.91 -25.79 -42.38
N ILE A 156 -15.69 -25.53 -41.87
CA ILE A 156 -15.43 -25.62 -40.43
C ILE A 156 -16.35 -24.62 -39.70
N ARG A 157 -16.42 -23.34 -40.13
CA ARG A 157 -17.31 -22.35 -39.53
C ARG A 157 -18.79 -22.68 -39.65
N LYS A 158 -19.23 -23.19 -40.80
CA LYS A 158 -20.63 -23.62 -40.98
C LYS A 158 -21.12 -24.57 -39.91
N TYR A 159 -20.24 -25.42 -39.41
CA TYR A 159 -20.54 -26.39 -38.35
C TYR A 159 -20.02 -25.94 -36.97
N GLY A 160 -19.78 -24.65 -36.77
CA GLY A 160 -19.45 -24.04 -35.48
C GLY A 160 -18.03 -24.34 -34.97
N GLY A 161 -17.15 -24.81 -35.88
CA GLY A 161 -15.75 -25.11 -35.55
C GLY A 161 -14.87 -23.86 -35.43
N ILE A 162 -13.68 -24.10 -34.86
CA ILE A 162 -12.57 -23.11 -34.68
C ILE A 162 -11.49 -23.45 -35.70
N ILE A 163 -10.87 -22.46 -36.31
CA ILE A 163 -9.82 -22.61 -37.32
C ILE A 163 -8.49 -22.15 -36.72
N SER A 164 -7.59 -23.11 -36.50
CA SER A 164 -6.21 -22.86 -36.15
C SER A 164 -5.32 -22.96 -37.38
N VAL A 165 -4.32 -22.08 -37.51
CA VAL A 165 -3.34 -22.11 -38.60
C VAL A 165 -1.93 -22.22 -38.04
N HIS A 166 -1.07 -23.02 -38.70
CA HIS A 166 0.36 -22.96 -38.42
C HIS A 166 0.91 -21.56 -38.73
N ALA A 167 1.61 -20.96 -37.80
CA ALA A 167 2.06 -19.59 -37.87
C ALA A 167 3.52 -19.41 -37.37
N GLY A 168 4.10 -18.29 -37.64
CA GLY A 168 5.48 -17.96 -37.27
C GLY A 168 6.53 -18.89 -37.89
N SER A 169 7.46 -19.37 -37.10
CA SER A 169 8.53 -20.27 -37.51
C SER A 169 8.15 -21.76 -37.52
N LYS A 170 6.86 -22.06 -37.34
CA LYS A 170 6.37 -23.44 -37.41
C LYS A 170 6.43 -23.95 -38.86
N ALA A 171 6.75 -25.21 -39.03
CA ALA A 171 6.77 -25.85 -40.36
C ALA A 171 5.37 -25.76 -41.02
N ASN A 172 5.32 -25.58 -42.33
CA ASN A 172 4.08 -25.47 -43.09
C ASN A 172 3.18 -24.29 -42.60
N SER A 173 3.79 -23.26 -42.06
CA SER A 173 3.11 -22.09 -41.57
C SER A 173 2.69 -21.13 -42.68
N ILE A 174 1.63 -20.34 -42.42
CA ILE A 174 1.21 -19.29 -43.32
C ILE A 174 2.32 -18.27 -43.59
N ASP A 175 3.21 -18.09 -42.64
CA ASP A 175 4.34 -17.15 -42.73
C ASP A 175 5.50 -17.70 -43.57
N GLU A 176 5.71 -19.01 -43.53
CA GLU A 176 6.77 -19.65 -44.31
C GLU A 176 6.33 -19.96 -45.75
N GLU A 177 5.11 -20.38 -45.95
CA GLU A 177 4.65 -20.84 -47.23
C GLU A 177 4.09 -19.73 -48.15
N ILE A 178 3.54 -18.64 -47.57
CA ILE A 178 3.09 -17.46 -48.31
C ILE A 178 4.12 -16.35 -48.17
N LYS A 179 5.28 -16.51 -48.81
CA LYS A 179 6.35 -15.53 -48.85
C LYS A 179 6.25 -14.63 -50.07
N HIS A 180 6.64 -13.36 -49.95
CA HIS A 180 6.92 -12.48 -51.06
C HIS A 180 8.12 -13.02 -51.82
N GLN A 181 8.04 -13.21 -53.13
CA GLN A 181 9.10 -13.79 -53.94
C GLN A 181 10.43 -13.07 -53.68
N GLY A 182 11.46 -13.84 -53.29
CA GLY A 182 12.87 -13.46 -53.36
C GLY A 182 13.62 -13.12 -52.06
N LYS A 183 13.02 -13.17 -50.87
CA LYS A 183 13.77 -12.94 -49.61
C LYS A 183 13.76 -14.18 -48.72
N SER A 184 14.94 -14.75 -48.49
CA SER A 184 15.15 -15.67 -47.38
C SER A 184 15.24 -14.84 -46.10
N THR A 185 14.21 -14.85 -45.31
CA THR A 185 14.14 -14.12 -44.03
C THR A 185 14.73 -14.98 -42.92
N LYS A 186 15.70 -14.46 -42.19
CA LYS A 186 16.38 -15.15 -41.08
C LYS A 186 15.80 -14.84 -39.69
N ASN A 187 14.86 -13.90 -39.61
CA ASN A 187 14.34 -13.42 -38.34
C ASN A 187 12.79 -13.34 -38.40
N VAL A 188 12.15 -13.59 -37.28
CA VAL A 188 10.69 -13.63 -37.15
C VAL A 188 10.04 -12.29 -37.48
N GLN A 189 10.65 -11.17 -37.14
CA GLN A 189 10.15 -9.83 -37.45
C GLN A 189 10.10 -9.57 -38.98
N GLU A 190 11.10 -10.03 -39.74
CA GLU A 190 11.10 -9.93 -41.22
C GLU A 190 10.00 -10.80 -41.85
N LEU A 191 9.66 -11.95 -41.21
CA LEU A 191 8.52 -12.78 -41.61
C LEU A 191 7.20 -12.02 -41.48
N TYR A 192 7.01 -11.32 -40.39
CA TYR A 192 5.83 -10.52 -40.14
C TYR A 192 5.71 -9.32 -41.10
N ASP A 193 6.82 -8.65 -41.37
CA ASP A 193 6.86 -7.49 -42.27
C ASP A 193 6.63 -7.83 -43.75
N SER A 194 6.73 -9.12 -44.10
CA SER A 194 6.51 -9.60 -45.47
C SER A 194 5.04 -9.97 -45.77
N LEU A 195 4.09 -9.40 -45.04
CA LEU A 195 2.67 -9.65 -45.26
C LEU A 195 2.19 -9.14 -46.62
N GLY A 196 1.78 -10.06 -47.49
CA GLY A 196 1.04 -9.75 -48.69
C GLY A 196 -0.47 -9.65 -48.42
N THR A 197 -1.20 -8.99 -49.28
CA THR A 197 -2.66 -8.83 -49.16
C THR A 197 -3.40 -10.15 -48.97
N LEU A 198 -2.96 -11.24 -49.57
CA LEU A 198 -3.54 -12.57 -49.38
C LEU A 198 -3.39 -13.09 -47.97
N LYS A 199 -2.19 -12.96 -47.40
CA LYS A 199 -1.94 -13.42 -46.00
C LYS A 199 -2.77 -12.60 -45.00
N GLU A 200 -2.87 -11.28 -45.20
CA GLU A 200 -3.72 -10.42 -44.36
C GLU A 200 -5.20 -10.81 -44.49
N GLU A 201 -5.69 -11.09 -45.69
CA GLU A 201 -7.06 -11.57 -45.88
C GLU A 201 -7.30 -12.89 -45.17
N LEU A 202 -6.42 -13.89 -45.36
CA LEU A 202 -6.57 -15.20 -44.74
C LEU A 202 -6.58 -15.13 -43.20
N LEU A 203 -5.66 -14.36 -42.61
CA LEU A 203 -5.59 -14.20 -41.15
C LEU A 203 -6.78 -13.42 -40.60
N SER A 204 -7.22 -12.36 -41.28
CA SER A 204 -8.30 -11.51 -40.76
C SER A 204 -9.70 -12.10 -40.95
N GLU A 205 -9.92 -12.85 -42.04
CA GLU A 205 -11.27 -13.30 -42.39
C GLU A 205 -11.54 -14.78 -42.09
N TYR A 206 -10.46 -15.63 -42.03
CA TYR A 206 -10.66 -17.07 -41.99
C TYR A 206 -10.02 -17.78 -40.80
N VAL A 207 -9.11 -17.15 -40.07
CA VAL A 207 -8.38 -17.76 -38.95
C VAL A 207 -8.93 -17.25 -37.62
N ASP A 208 -9.03 -18.16 -36.66
CA ASP A 208 -9.46 -17.85 -35.28
C ASP A 208 -8.30 -17.98 -34.29
N VAL A 209 -7.28 -18.82 -34.56
CA VAL A 209 -6.16 -19.12 -33.66
C VAL A 209 -4.89 -19.30 -34.46
N CYS A 210 -3.75 -18.83 -33.96
CA CYS A 210 -2.44 -19.05 -34.54
C CYS A 210 -1.64 -20.06 -33.72
N GLU A 211 -1.27 -21.20 -34.32
CA GLU A 211 -0.41 -22.16 -33.69
C GLU A 211 1.04 -21.90 -34.03
N ILE A 212 1.82 -21.48 -33.02
CA ILE A 212 3.22 -21.10 -33.15
C ILE A 212 4.17 -22.18 -32.61
N ARG A 213 5.44 -22.11 -32.97
CA ARG A 213 6.45 -23.09 -32.55
C ARG A 213 7.06 -22.78 -31.19
N LYS A 214 7.28 -21.49 -30.89
CA LYS A 214 7.93 -20.96 -29.69
C LYS A 214 7.17 -19.75 -29.21
N GLU A 215 7.28 -19.46 -27.92
CA GLU A 215 6.63 -18.31 -27.30
C GLU A 215 6.98 -16.99 -28.01
N ASN A 216 8.26 -16.76 -28.28
CA ASN A 216 8.73 -15.55 -28.94
C ASN A 216 8.49 -15.50 -30.46
N ASP A 217 7.90 -16.53 -31.07
CA ASP A 217 7.52 -16.49 -32.48
C ASP A 217 6.41 -15.49 -32.75
N SER A 218 5.57 -15.19 -31.76
CA SER A 218 4.49 -14.19 -31.94
C SER A 218 4.87 -12.81 -31.41
N GLU A 219 5.65 -12.72 -30.33
CA GLU A 219 5.93 -11.48 -29.61
C GLU A 219 4.68 -10.54 -29.50
N GLY A 220 3.49 -11.13 -29.37
CA GLY A 220 2.21 -10.42 -29.40
C GLY A 220 1.73 -9.97 -30.79
N PHE A 221 2.45 -10.28 -31.85
CA PHE A 221 2.14 -9.78 -33.19
C PHE A 221 0.73 -10.13 -33.68
N TYR A 222 0.34 -11.42 -33.63
CA TYR A 222 -0.98 -11.86 -34.11
C TYR A 222 -2.11 -11.24 -33.29
N LEU A 223 -1.90 -11.12 -31.98
CA LEU A 223 -2.87 -10.51 -31.09
C LEU A 223 -3.01 -9.01 -31.35
N ALA A 224 -1.88 -8.29 -31.44
CA ALA A 224 -1.86 -6.83 -31.64
C ALA A 224 -2.40 -6.41 -33.00
N LYS A 225 -2.08 -7.18 -34.07
CA LYS A 225 -2.44 -6.82 -35.44
C LYS A 225 -3.79 -7.38 -35.88
N PHE A 226 -4.15 -8.60 -35.47
CA PHE A 226 -5.33 -9.33 -35.95
C PHE A 226 -6.32 -9.70 -34.86
N GLY A 227 -5.99 -9.50 -33.57
CA GLY A 227 -6.79 -9.94 -32.45
C GLY A 227 -6.77 -11.46 -32.24
N LEU A 228 -5.86 -12.18 -32.87
CA LEU A 228 -5.81 -13.63 -32.86
C LEU A 228 -4.96 -14.17 -31.71
N PRO A 229 -5.49 -15.10 -30.87
CA PRO A 229 -4.69 -15.77 -29.86
C PRO A 229 -3.60 -16.63 -30.50
N SER A 230 -2.46 -16.71 -29.82
CA SER A 230 -1.40 -17.65 -30.18
C SER A 230 -1.38 -18.81 -29.20
N ILE A 231 -1.25 -20.04 -29.70
CA ILE A 231 -1.12 -21.25 -28.92
C ILE A 231 0.13 -22.02 -29.30
N ILE A 232 0.60 -22.89 -28.41
CA ILE A 232 1.61 -23.90 -28.69
C ILE A 232 0.99 -25.26 -28.42
N ALA A 233 1.21 -26.20 -29.33
CA ALA A 233 0.83 -27.58 -29.19
C ALA A 233 2.03 -28.50 -29.51
N SER A 234 1.92 -29.76 -29.12
CA SER A 234 3.02 -30.71 -29.32
C SER A 234 3.25 -31.07 -30.79
N ASP A 235 2.18 -31.11 -31.59
CA ASP A 235 2.19 -31.66 -32.95
C ASP A 235 2.77 -33.11 -32.93
N ALA A 236 2.27 -33.88 -31.96
CA ALA A 236 2.84 -35.16 -31.60
C ALA A 236 2.48 -36.26 -32.61
N HIS A 237 3.49 -36.81 -33.23
CA HIS A 237 3.39 -38.05 -34.07
C HIS A 237 3.85 -39.28 -33.29
N ARG A 238 4.49 -39.08 -32.14
CA ARG A 238 4.97 -40.12 -31.25
C ARG A 238 4.38 -39.94 -29.85
N ILE A 239 4.15 -41.05 -29.17
CA ILE A 239 3.58 -41.03 -27.80
C ILE A 239 4.41 -40.22 -26.82
N ASP A 240 5.75 -40.30 -26.90
CA ASP A 240 6.67 -39.58 -26.03
C ASP A 240 6.68 -38.06 -26.27
N GLU A 241 6.15 -37.58 -27.38
CA GLU A 241 6.03 -36.15 -27.73
C GLU A 241 4.78 -35.48 -27.14
N ILE A 242 3.74 -36.24 -26.82
CA ILE A 242 2.49 -35.73 -26.27
C ILE A 242 2.75 -34.92 -25.00
N GLY A 243 2.24 -33.70 -24.94
CA GLY A 243 2.37 -32.80 -23.81
C GLY A 243 3.76 -32.24 -23.56
N ASN A 244 4.74 -32.48 -24.46
CA ASN A 244 6.05 -31.81 -24.38
C ASN A 244 5.93 -30.32 -24.69
N LYS A 245 4.90 -29.94 -25.43
CA LYS A 245 4.41 -28.59 -25.58
C LYS A 245 2.93 -28.57 -25.27
N PHE A 246 2.52 -27.53 -24.56
CA PHE A 246 1.15 -27.34 -24.15
C PHE A 246 0.87 -25.86 -23.95
N VAL A 247 -0.38 -25.51 -23.95
CA VAL A 247 -0.86 -24.18 -23.65
C VAL A 247 -1.72 -24.22 -22.38
N TRP A 248 -1.57 -23.23 -21.52
CA TRP A 248 -2.52 -23.03 -20.44
C TRP A 248 -3.73 -22.29 -20.99
N ILE A 249 -4.91 -22.89 -20.83
CA ILE A 249 -6.18 -22.25 -21.17
C ILE A 249 -7.03 -22.17 -19.91
N LYS A 250 -7.53 -20.96 -19.63
CA LYS A 250 -8.44 -20.71 -18.52
C LYS A 250 -9.89 -20.88 -19.00
N ALA A 251 -10.43 -22.06 -18.80
CA ALA A 251 -11.76 -22.40 -19.25
C ALA A 251 -12.32 -23.62 -18.51
N ASP A 252 -13.65 -23.81 -18.61
CA ASP A 252 -14.28 -25.08 -18.30
C ASP A 252 -13.89 -26.09 -19.39
N LEU A 253 -13.80 -27.38 -19.02
CA LEU A 253 -13.41 -28.45 -19.96
C LEU A 253 -14.54 -28.75 -20.94
N SER A 254 -14.67 -27.89 -21.94
CA SER A 254 -15.68 -27.97 -22.99
C SER A 254 -15.22 -27.25 -24.27
N PHE A 255 -15.86 -27.53 -25.39
CA PHE A 255 -15.62 -26.79 -26.64
C PHE A 255 -16.00 -25.32 -26.52
N GLU A 256 -17.09 -25.01 -25.81
CA GLU A 256 -17.48 -23.62 -25.53
C GLU A 256 -16.45 -22.89 -24.62
N GLY A 257 -15.78 -23.65 -23.74
CA GLY A 257 -14.63 -23.14 -22.98
C GLY A 257 -13.45 -22.82 -23.89
N LEU A 258 -13.14 -23.68 -24.85
CA LEU A 258 -12.10 -23.43 -25.84
C LEU A 258 -12.39 -22.13 -26.64
N LYS A 259 -13.63 -21.88 -27.01
CA LYS A 259 -14.02 -20.65 -27.72
C LYS A 259 -13.69 -19.35 -26.96
N GLN A 260 -13.59 -19.40 -25.64
CA GLN A 260 -13.31 -18.21 -24.84
C GLN A 260 -11.93 -17.60 -25.15
N ILE A 261 -10.99 -18.40 -25.66
CA ILE A 261 -9.67 -17.89 -26.07
C ILE A 261 -9.75 -16.88 -27.22
N ILE A 262 -10.80 -16.99 -28.05
CA ILE A 262 -11.03 -16.08 -29.19
C ILE A 262 -11.58 -14.76 -28.70
N TYR A 263 -12.43 -14.79 -27.67
CA TYR A 263 -13.06 -13.59 -27.13
C TYR A 263 -12.16 -12.83 -26.16
N GLU A 264 -11.40 -13.52 -25.32
CA GLU A 264 -10.56 -12.96 -24.29
C GLU A 264 -9.13 -13.56 -24.31
N PRO A 265 -8.39 -13.39 -25.42
CA PRO A 265 -7.10 -14.05 -25.63
C PRO A 265 -6.06 -13.72 -24.55
N GLU A 266 -5.98 -12.45 -24.14
CA GLU A 266 -5.00 -12.01 -23.14
C GLU A 266 -5.27 -12.60 -21.75
N GLN A 267 -6.53 -12.82 -21.41
CA GLN A 267 -6.97 -13.29 -20.10
C GLN A 267 -7.05 -14.81 -20.02
N ARG A 268 -7.22 -15.48 -21.15
CA ARG A 268 -7.59 -16.90 -21.22
C ARG A 268 -6.50 -17.81 -21.79
N VAL A 269 -5.41 -17.26 -22.34
CA VAL A 269 -4.30 -18.03 -22.94
C VAL A 269 -2.98 -17.62 -22.32
N LYS A 270 -2.18 -18.57 -21.88
CA LYS A 270 -0.79 -18.37 -21.45
C LYS A 270 0.11 -19.49 -21.96
N ILE A 271 1.25 -19.09 -22.53
CA ILE A 271 2.31 -19.98 -22.98
C ILE A 271 3.46 -19.87 -21.98
N GLN A 272 3.49 -20.75 -20.99
CA GLN A 272 4.49 -20.79 -19.94
C GLN A 272 4.56 -22.16 -19.28
N GLU A 273 5.62 -22.44 -18.53
CA GLU A 273 5.84 -23.74 -17.90
C GLU A 273 4.96 -23.93 -16.66
N PHE A 274 4.88 -22.92 -15.80
CA PHE A 274 4.14 -23.00 -14.52
C PHE A 274 2.72 -22.47 -14.67
N GLU A 275 1.87 -22.94 -13.74
CA GLU A 275 0.47 -22.50 -13.70
C GLU A 275 0.37 -20.98 -13.51
N PRO A 276 -0.42 -20.30 -14.36
CA PRO A 276 -0.63 -18.84 -14.23
C PRO A 276 -1.43 -18.49 -12.99
N ASP A 277 -1.37 -17.21 -12.58
CA ASP A 277 -2.23 -16.58 -11.57
C ASP A 277 -2.26 -17.33 -10.22
N THR A 278 -1.16 -17.96 -9.83
CA THR A 278 -1.07 -18.71 -8.57
C THR A 278 -1.21 -17.75 -7.37
N LYS A 279 -2.03 -18.16 -6.40
CA LYS A 279 -2.27 -17.44 -5.15
C LYS A 279 -2.00 -18.35 -3.95
N GLU A 280 -1.65 -17.73 -2.83
CA GLU A 280 -1.43 -18.48 -1.60
C GLU A 280 -2.75 -19.13 -1.12
N ASN A 281 -2.74 -20.43 -0.93
CA ASN A 281 -3.94 -21.23 -0.64
C ASN A 281 -4.70 -20.76 0.61
N HIS A 282 -3.99 -20.25 1.61
CA HIS A 282 -4.61 -19.73 2.84
C HIS A 282 -5.32 -18.38 2.65
N LEU A 283 -5.09 -17.68 1.51
CA LEU A 283 -5.75 -16.42 1.15
C LEU A 283 -6.88 -16.62 0.12
N VAL A 284 -7.29 -17.85 -0.12
CA VAL A 284 -8.33 -18.18 -1.12
C VAL A 284 -9.47 -18.95 -0.46
N ILE A 285 -10.67 -18.41 -0.60
CA ILE A 285 -11.91 -19.09 -0.22
C ILE A 285 -12.20 -20.15 -1.29
N ASP A 286 -12.28 -21.41 -0.86
CA ASP A 286 -12.62 -22.55 -1.72
C ASP A 286 -14.13 -22.69 -1.88
N SER A 287 -14.83 -22.72 -0.76
CA SER A 287 -16.27 -22.92 -0.76
C SER A 287 -16.91 -22.36 0.53
N VAL A 288 -18.21 -22.16 0.46
CA VAL A 288 -19.02 -21.81 1.63
C VAL A 288 -20.24 -22.72 1.70
N ARG A 289 -20.81 -22.86 2.90
CA ARG A 289 -22.00 -23.69 3.12
C ARG A 289 -22.91 -23.07 4.16
N PHE A 290 -24.19 -22.99 3.83
CA PHE A 290 -25.24 -22.73 4.79
C PHE A 290 -25.61 -24.01 5.56
N HIS A 291 -25.86 -23.88 6.85
CA HIS A 291 -26.41 -24.93 7.70
C HIS A 291 -27.70 -24.43 8.32
N CYS A 292 -28.81 -25.14 8.08
CA CYS A 292 -30.12 -24.88 8.70
C CYS A 292 -30.95 -26.15 8.67
N SER A 293 -31.94 -26.25 9.56
CA SER A 293 -32.82 -27.40 9.66
C SER A 293 -34.23 -27.16 9.09
N ASP A 294 -34.52 -25.91 8.64
CA ASP A 294 -35.84 -25.49 8.18
C ASP A 294 -35.94 -25.27 6.66
N ASN A 295 -34.99 -25.71 5.89
CA ASN A 295 -34.91 -25.50 4.44
C ASN A 295 -34.91 -24.00 4.00
N SER A 296 -34.58 -23.08 4.88
CA SER A 296 -34.42 -21.68 4.50
C SER A 296 -33.31 -21.52 3.45
N PHE A 297 -32.23 -22.29 3.54
CA PHE A 297 -31.10 -22.24 2.62
C PHE A 297 -30.73 -23.61 2.10
N THR A 298 -30.13 -23.65 0.90
CA THR A 298 -29.48 -24.85 0.41
C THR A 298 -28.31 -25.26 1.30
N ASN A 299 -28.19 -26.56 1.60
CA ASN A 299 -27.07 -27.12 2.34
C ASN A 299 -25.93 -27.58 1.41
N SER A 300 -26.05 -27.37 0.09
CA SER A 300 -25.00 -27.69 -0.88
C SER A 300 -23.86 -26.65 -0.77
N PRO A 301 -22.60 -27.06 -0.91
CA PRO A 301 -21.49 -26.11 -0.94
C PRO A 301 -21.57 -25.23 -2.18
N ILE A 302 -21.28 -23.95 -2.00
CA ILE A 302 -21.12 -22.96 -3.06
C ILE A 302 -19.63 -22.78 -3.25
N TYR A 303 -19.09 -23.11 -4.42
CA TYR A 303 -17.68 -23.08 -4.72
C TYR A 303 -17.25 -21.75 -5.31
N PHE A 304 -16.00 -21.35 -5.07
CA PHE A 304 -15.41 -20.12 -5.55
C PHE A 304 -14.16 -20.37 -6.39
N ASN A 305 -14.02 -19.58 -7.44
CA ASN A 305 -12.80 -19.51 -8.23
C ASN A 305 -11.72 -18.70 -7.51
N ARG A 306 -10.47 -18.97 -7.81
CA ARG A 306 -9.32 -18.23 -7.25
C ARG A 306 -9.25 -16.78 -7.70
N ASN A 307 -9.90 -16.42 -8.82
CA ASN A 307 -9.85 -15.10 -9.44
C ASN A 307 -11.14 -14.32 -9.18
N LEU A 308 -11.98 -14.11 -10.18
CA LEU A 308 -13.19 -13.31 -10.07
C LEU A 308 -14.43 -14.18 -9.95
N ASN A 309 -15.17 -13.95 -8.88
CA ASN A 309 -16.47 -14.57 -8.62
C ASN A 309 -17.55 -13.49 -8.62
N VAL A 310 -18.58 -13.68 -9.41
CA VAL A 310 -19.67 -12.73 -9.52
C VAL A 310 -20.98 -13.37 -9.07
N ILE A 311 -21.65 -12.73 -8.11
CA ILE A 311 -22.94 -13.17 -7.60
C ILE A 311 -24.03 -12.36 -8.28
N ILE A 312 -24.88 -13.05 -9.06
CA ILE A 312 -26.03 -12.47 -9.75
C ILE A 312 -27.33 -13.06 -9.22
N GLY A 313 -28.46 -12.43 -9.52
CA GLY A 313 -29.77 -12.91 -9.15
C GLY A 313 -30.81 -11.80 -9.08
N GLY A 314 -32.08 -12.13 -9.00
CA GLY A 314 -33.15 -11.18 -8.86
C GLY A 314 -33.07 -10.30 -7.61
N LYS A 315 -33.97 -9.34 -7.47
CA LYS A 315 -34.08 -8.55 -6.24
C LYS A 315 -34.47 -9.48 -5.09
N SER A 316 -33.85 -9.31 -3.93
CA SER A 316 -34.05 -10.10 -2.72
C SER A 316 -33.61 -11.58 -2.81
N SER A 317 -32.89 -12.00 -3.83
CA SER A 317 -32.46 -13.40 -4.02
C SER A 317 -31.38 -13.90 -3.04
N GLY A 318 -30.92 -13.08 -2.10
CA GLY A 318 -29.92 -13.47 -1.09
C GLY A 318 -28.46 -13.16 -1.46
N LYS A 319 -28.20 -12.42 -2.56
CA LYS A 319 -26.84 -12.07 -3.01
C LYS A 319 -26.01 -11.36 -1.93
N SER A 320 -26.47 -10.20 -1.48
CA SER A 320 -25.81 -9.40 -0.44
C SER A 320 -25.73 -10.14 0.90
N LEU A 321 -26.70 -11.01 1.16
CA LEU A 321 -26.71 -11.86 2.33
C LEU A 321 -25.55 -12.85 2.31
N LEU A 322 -25.36 -13.57 1.21
CA LEU A 322 -24.25 -14.51 1.02
C LEU A 322 -22.90 -13.81 1.24
N LEU A 323 -22.72 -12.63 0.63
CA LEU A 323 -21.49 -11.86 0.77
C LEU A 323 -21.27 -11.38 2.22
N THR A 324 -22.33 -10.93 2.88
CA THR A 324 -22.27 -10.49 4.29
C THR A 324 -21.95 -11.64 5.24
N CYS A 325 -22.50 -12.85 4.99
CA CYS A 325 -22.15 -14.03 5.79
C CYS A 325 -20.68 -14.39 5.68
N ILE A 326 -20.10 -14.32 4.48
CA ILE A 326 -18.66 -14.54 4.26
C ILE A 326 -17.85 -13.51 5.05
N ALA A 327 -18.23 -12.25 4.94
CA ALA A 327 -17.56 -11.16 5.64
C ALA A 327 -17.64 -11.31 7.17
N GLU A 328 -18.78 -11.74 7.70
CA GLU A 328 -18.96 -11.93 9.15
C GLU A 328 -18.08 -13.06 9.68
N VAL A 329 -17.98 -14.17 8.95
CA VAL A 329 -17.12 -15.29 9.36
C VAL A 329 -15.64 -14.87 9.37
N LEU A 330 -15.18 -14.14 8.37
CA LEU A 330 -13.77 -13.83 8.20
C LEU A 330 -13.30 -12.56 8.90
N LYS A 331 -14.12 -11.52 8.94
CA LYS A 331 -13.79 -10.21 9.55
C LYS A 331 -14.39 -10.03 10.94
N GLY A 332 -15.61 -10.56 11.15
CA GLY A 332 -16.43 -10.21 12.31
C GLY A 332 -16.93 -8.76 12.26
N ASN A 333 -17.84 -8.40 13.16
CA ASN A 333 -18.36 -7.04 13.29
C ASN A 333 -18.97 -6.45 12.01
N THR A 334 -19.65 -7.26 11.21
CA THR A 334 -20.52 -6.74 10.16
C THR A 334 -21.92 -6.46 10.73
N ASP A 335 -22.74 -5.72 9.99
CA ASP A 335 -24.13 -5.45 10.40
C ASP A 335 -25.09 -6.64 10.16
N LEU A 336 -24.57 -7.89 10.10
CA LEU A 336 -25.35 -9.08 9.79
C LEU A 336 -26.55 -9.22 10.73
N LYS A 337 -26.31 -9.12 12.03
CA LYS A 337 -27.37 -9.25 13.03
C LYS A 337 -28.40 -8.13 12.93
N ALA A 338 -27.95 -6.89 12.75
CA ALA A 338 -28.82 -5.72 12.62
C ALA A 338 -29.63 -5.74 11.33
N LYS A 339 -29.03 -6.23 10.22
CA LYS A 339 -29.65 -6.19 8.89
C LYS A 339 -30.53 -7.37 8.59
N TYR A 340 -30.17 -8.59 9.03
CA TYR A 340 -30.85 -9.83 8.59
C TYR A 340 -31.45 -10.67 9.69
N ASP A 341 -30.93 -10.58 10.93
CA ASP A 341 -31.45 -11.29 12.11
C ASP A 341 -31.64 -12.81 11.91
N LEU A 342 -30.67 -13.43 11.22
CA LEU A 342 -30.76 -14.80 10.77
C LEU A 342 -30.81 -15.82 11.91
N GLN A 343 -30.06 -15.56 12.99
CA GLN A 343 -30.00 -16.49 14.13
C GLN A 343 -31.33 -16.65 14.85
N ASP A 344 -32.18 -15.61 14.78
CA ASP A 344 -33.52 -15.64 15.41
C ASP A 344 -34.61 -16.06 14.42
N LYS A 345 -34.40 -15.91 13.10
CA LYS A 345 -35.40 -16.21 12.05
C LYS A 345 -35.22 -17.57 11.38
N VAL A 346 -34.01 -18.13 11.34
CA VAL A 346 -33.69 -19.39 10.68
C VAL A 346 -33.31 -20.42 11.72
N LYS A 347 -33.98 -21.57 11.68
CA LYS A 347 -33.75 -22.61 12.68
C LYS A 347 -32.41 -23.30 12.51
N ASP A 348 -31.63 -23.35 13.61
CA ASP A 348 -30.29 -23.96 13.67
C ASP A 348 -29.33 -23.35 12.65
N PHE A 349 -29.43 -22.02 12.44
CA PHE A 349 -28.64 -21.33 11.45
C PHE A 349 -27.15 -21.32 11.83
N ASP A 350 -26.32 -21.78 10.89
CA ASP A 350 -24.87 -21.59 10.89
C ASP A 350 -24.33 -21.41 9.47
N PHE A 351 -23.15 -20.86 9.34
CA PHE A 351 -22.51 -20.63 8.04
C PHE A 351 -21.03 -20.97 8.12
N GLU A 352 -20.53 -21.69 7.17
CA GLU A 352 -19.16 -22.17 7.12
C GLU A 352 -18.43 -21.63 5.90
N VAL A 353 -17.20 -21.14 6.12
CA VAL A 353 -16.27 -20.74 5.08
C VAL A 353 -15.07 -21.70 5.10
N LYS A 354 -14.79 -22.31 3.97
CA LYS A 354 -13.65 -23.21 3.77
C LYS A 354 -12.62 -22.55 2.87
N LEU A 355 -11.36 -22.51 3.32
CA LEU A 355 -10.23 -22.06 2.52
C LEU A 355 -9.63 -23.22 1.72
N VAL A 356 -8.87 -22.90 0.68
CA VAL A 356 -8.16 -23.94 -0.13
C VAL A 356 -7.15 -24.72 0.72
N SER A 357 -6.57 -24.10 1.74
CA SER A 357 -5.80 -24.82 2.76
C SER A 357 -6.76 -25.61 3.66
N THR A 358 -6.61 -26.92 3.69
CA THR A 358 -7.52 -27.85 4.38
C THR A 358 -7.53 -27.75 5.91
N GLU A 359 -6.64 -26.99 6.51
CA GLU A 359 -6.48 -26.89 7.98
C GLU A 359 -7.43 -25.89 8.64
N LEU A 360 -8.19 -25.10 7.86
CA LEU A 360 -8.99 -23.98 8.37
C LEU A 360 -10.40 -24.00 7.82
N ASN A 361 -11.32 -24.54 8.63
CA ASN A 361 -12.75 -24.35 8.47
C ASN A 361 -13.23 -23.39 9.56
N ASP A 362 -13.68 -22.19 9.17
CA ASP A 362 -14.29 -21.24 10.10
C ASP A 362 -15.82 -21.26 9.95
N LYS A 363 -16.50 -21.32 11.07
CA LYS A 363 -17.98 -21.27 11.14
C LYS A 363 -18.46 -20.03 11.88
N LEU A 364 -19.62 -19.54 11.49
CA LEU A 364 -20.26 -18.39 12.14
C LEU A 364 -20.52 -18.67 13.63
N SER A 365 -20.87 -19.89 13.98
CA SER A 365 -21.06 -20.34 15.38
C SER A 365 -19.80 -20.20 16.23
N ASN A 366 -18.63 -20.27 15.64
CA ASN A 366 -17.35 -20.12 16.34
C ASN A 366 -17.08 -18.68 16.79
N HIS A 367 -17.80 -17.71 16.26
CA HIS A 367 -17.65 -16.29 16.65
C HIS A 367 -18.25 -15.93 18.01
N LYS A 368 -18.98 -16.84 18.66
CA LYS A 368 -19.49 -16.64 20.02
C LYS A 368 -18.44 -16.78 21.13
N GLY A 369 -17.23 -17.22 20.78
CA GLY A 369 -16.07 -17.31 21.67
C GLY A 369 -14.95 -16.32 21.32
N VAL A 370 -14.03 -16.06 22.24
CA VAL A 370 -12.85 -15.21 22.01
C VAL A 370 -12.03 -15.80 20.85
N ARG A 371 -12.02 -15.15 19.69
CA ARG A 371 -11.16 -15.54 18.57
C ARG A 371 -9.69 -15.27 18.91
N ASN A 372 -8.90 -16.30 18.90
CA ASN A 372 -7.48 -16.17 18.60
C ASN A 372 -7.36 -15.78 17.12
N ALA A 373 -6.62 -14.73 16.85
CA ALA A 373 -6.41 -14.06 15.57
C ALA A 373 -6.72 -14.89 14.32
N SER A 374 -7.62 -14.38 13.46
CA SER A 374 -7.87 -14.96 12.13
C SER A 374 -6.56 -15.10 11.38
N ILE A 375 -6.34 -16.25 10.74
CA ILE A 375 -5.13 -16.51 9.93
C ILE A 375 -5.19 -15.73 8.62
N ILE A 376 -6.38 -15.28 8.20
CA ILE A 376 -6.50 -14.36 7.07
C ILE A 376 -6.28 -12.93 7.60
N PRO A 377 -5.18 -12.27 7.21
CA PRO A 377 -5.02 -10.86 7.54
C PRO A 377 -6.17 -10.09 6.89
N GLU A 378 -6.78 -9.23 7.64
CA GLU A 378 -7.88 -8.31 7.33
C GLU A 378 -8.51 -8.43 5.93
N ILE A 379 -9.58 -9.20 5.83
CA ILE A 379 -10.39 -9.27 4.61
C ILE A 379 -11.02 -7.89 4.33
N LYS A 380 -11.00 -7.48 3.06
CA LYS A 380 -11.65 -6.23 2.64
C LYS A 380 -13.09 -6.52 2.24
N TYR A 381 -14.01 -6.02 3.03
CA TYR A 381 -15.44 -6.02 2.72
C TYR A 381 -15.93 -4.61 2.51
N ILE A 382 -16.46 -4.34 1.36
CA ILE A 382 -17.08 -3.07 0.96
C ILE A 382 -18.57 -3.33 0.82
N SER A 383 -19.35 -2.79 1.74
CA SER A 383 -20.80 -2.97 1.77
C SER A 383 -21.50 -2.05 0.75
N GLN A 384 -22.74 -2.40 0.40
CA GLN A 384 -23.57 -1.58 -0.49
C GLN A 384 -23.67 -0.14 0.03
N ASN A 385 -23.50 0.83 -0.85
CA ASN A 385 -23.49 2.28 -0.56
C ASN A 385 -22.30 2.80 0.29
N GLU A 386 -21.39 1.96 0.76
CA GLU A 386 -20.23 2.41 1.53
C GLU A 386 -19.36 3.37 0.72
N LEU A 387 -19.06 3.02 -0.52
CA LEU A 387 -18.30 3.87 -1.44
C LEU A 387 -19.03 5.21 -1.69
N ALA A 388 -20.36 5.16 -1.88
CA ALA A 388 -21.17 6.35 -2.09
C ALA A 388 -21.19 7.24 -0.84
N THR A 389 -21.28 6.64 0.36
CA THR A 389 -21.25 7.37 1.62
C THR A 389 -19.88 8.04 1.84
N LEU A 390 -18.80 7.36 1.48
CA LEU A 390 -17.45 7.93 1.52
C LEU A 390 -17.24 9.02 0.45
N ALA A 391 -17.97 8.96 -0.66
CA ALA A 391 -17.92 9.92 -1.77
C ALA A 391 -18.85 11.13 -1.61
N ASP A 392 -19.82 11.10 -0.68
CA ASP A 392 -20.80 12.17 -0.52
C ASP A 392 -20.19 13.45 0.07
N HIS A 393 -20.05 14.48 -0.77
CA HIS A 393 -19.34 15.73 -0.47
C HIS A 393 -20.12 16.74 0.37
N GLN A 394 -21.39 16.52 0.63
CA GLN A 394 -22.23 17.49 1.35
C GLN A 394 -21.93 17.56 2.86
N ILE A 395 -21.16 16.64 3.39
CA ILE A 395 -20.82 16.59 4.81
C ILE A 395 -19.42 17.16 5.01
N LYS A 396 -19.29 18.32 5.66
CA LYS A 396 -17.99 18.92 6.12
C LYS A 396 -17.09 17.97 6.95
N LYS A 397 -17.56 16.76 7.22
CA LYS A 397 -16.83 15.68 7.90
C LYS A 397 -15.96 14.82 6.98
N ILE A 398 -16.05 14.99 5.64
CA ILE A 398 -15.50 14.05 4.67
C ILE A 398 -13.98 14.14 4.53
N SER A 399 -13.41 15.33 4.62
CA SER A 399 -11.94 15.44 4.59
C SER A 399 -11.31 14.62 5.73
N ASN A 400 -11.97 14.55 6.88
CA ASN A 400 -11.53 13.73 8.01
C ASN A 400 -11.72 12.22 7.77
N GLN A 401 -12.76 11.81 7.04
CA GLN A 401 -13.01 10.40 6.75
C GLN A 401 -12.06 9.87 5.67
N LEU A 402 -11.83 10.64 4.61
CA LEU A 402 -10.86 10.29 3.57
C LEU A 402 -9.44 10.20 4.14
N ASN A 403 -9.03 11.19 4.92
CA ASN A 403 -7.73 11.17 5.59
C ASN A 403 -7.57 9.97 6.53
N LYS A 404 -8.63 9.61 7.27
CA LYS A 404 -8.64 8.40 8.10
C LYS A 404 -8.55 7.14 7.26
N LEU A 405 -9.26 7.09 6.12
CA LEU A 405 -9.20 5.97 5.19
C LEU A 405 -7.78 5.80 4.62
N VAL A 406 -7.22 6.85 4.02
CA VAL A 406 -5.87 6.82 3.43
C VAL A 406 -4.83 6.44 4.48
N ARG A 407 -4.87 7.08 5.64
CA ARG A 407 -3.97 6.77 6.76
C ARG A 407 -4.14 5.33 7.25
N GLY A 408 -5.39 4.85 7.37
CA GLY A 408 -5.70 3.47 7.75
C GLY A 408 -5.09 2.47 6.78
N LEU A 409 -5.26 2.70 5.48
CA LEU A 409 -4.72 1.85 4.42
C LEU A 409 -3.18 1.85 4.39
N LEU A 410 -2.56 3.00 4.58
CA LEU A 410 -1.09 3.11 4.64
C LEU A 410 -0.51 2.36 5.85
N ARG A 411 -1.25 2.31 6.97
CA ARG A 411 -0.86 1.61 8.20
C ARG A 411 -1.06 0.09 8.15
N GLU A 412 -1.71 -0.45 7.15
CA GLU A 412 -1.80 -1.91 6.98
C GLU A 412 -0.42 -2.55 6.72
N ASP A 413 0.53 -1.77 6.28
CA ASP A 413 1.92 -2.18 6.18
C ASP A 413 2.62 -2.10 7.54
N SER A 414 3.26 -3.18 7.97
CA SER A 414 3.94 -3.26 9.28
C SER A 414 4.99 -2.17 9.47
N ASP A 415 5.79 -1.91 8.45
CA ASP A 415 6.88 -0.92 8.52
C ASP A 415 6.31 0.49 8.57
N THR A 416 5.30 0.77 7.75
CA THR A 416 4.59 2.06 7.73
C THR A 416 3.82 2.28 9.03
N ASN A 417 3.22 1.24 9.59
CA ASN A 417 2.55 1.32 10.89
C ASN A 417 3.54 1.57 12.02
N LEU A 418 4.66 0.85 12.07
CA LEU A 418 5.71 1.07 13.06
C LEU A 418 6.25 2.51 12.98
N TYR A 419 6.45 3.01 11.76
CA TYR A 419 6.85 4.40 11.55
C TYR A 419 5.81 5.39 12.09
N TYR A 420 4.52 5.12 11.85
CA TYR A 420 3.42 5.94 12.36
C TYR A 420 3.32 5.92 13.89
N GLU A 421 3.50 4.76 14.52
CA GLU A 421 3.51 4.67 15.99
C GLU A 421 4.71 5.42 16.61
N ASN A 422 5.88 5.34 16.00
CA ASN A 422 7.05 6.12 16.38
C ASN A 422 6.80 7.63 16.21
N PHE A 423 6.20 8.04 15.10
CA PHE A 423 5.78 9.42 14.88
C PHE A 423 4.86 9.92 16.01
N LEU A 424 3.83 9.15 16.38
CA LEU A 424 2.93 9.52 17.48
C LEU A 424 3.65 9.63 18.82
N GLN A 425 4.62 8.75 19.07
CA GLN A 425 5.46 8.82 20.28
C GLN A 425 6.34 10.06 20.28
N ASN A 426 6.97 10.39 19.16
CA ASN A 426 7.80 11.58 19.01
C ASN A 426 7.00 12.88 19.21
N VAL A 427 5.83 12.99 18.57
CA VAL A 427 4.95 14.16 18.73
C VAL A 427 4.54 14.33 20.19
N LYS A 428 4.11 13.25 20.86
CA LYS A 428 3.78 13.28 22.30
C LYS A 428 4.97 13.64 23.18
N ALA A 429 6.17 13.18 22.81
CA ALA A 429 7.39 13.54 23.52
C ALA A 429 7.70 15.04 23.40
N PHE A 430 7.56 15.60 22.21
CA PHE A 430 7.70 17.05 22.00
C PHE A 430 6.63 17.87 22.73
N ASP A 431 5.36 17.41 22.77
CA ASP A 431 4.32 18.06 23.55
C ASP A 431 4.70 18.13 25.02
N LYS A 432 5.15 17.02 25.59
CA LYS A 432 5.60 16.94 26.98
C LYS A 432 6.85 17.79 27.21
N GLU A 433 7.82 17.73 26.30
CA GLU A 433 9.03 18.57 26.36
C GLU A 433 8.67 20.06 26.40
N ARG A 434 7.76 20.52 25.54
CA ARG A 434 7.28 21.91 25.55
C ARG A 434 6.61 22.28 26.87
N GLU A 435 5.79 21.39 27.44
CA GLU A 435 5.24 21.62 28.77
C GLU A 435 6.33 21.76 29.84
N ASP A 436 7.34 20.91 29.83
CA ASP A 436 8.44 20.93 30.77
C ASP A 436 9.30 22.18 30.59
N ILE A 437 9.59 22.58 29.35
CA ILE A 437 10.30 23.83 29.03
C ILE A 437 9.51 25.05 29.55
N ILE A 438 8.18 25.09 29.32
CA ILE A 438 7.35 26.18 29.83
C ILE A 438 7.37 26.19 31.37
N ASN A 439 7.27 25.05 32.02
CA ASN A 439 7.37 24.97 33.49
C ASN A 439 8.69 25.52 33.98
N LYS A 440 9.81 25.10 33.38
CA LYS A 440 11.15 25.55 33.68
C LYS A 440 11.32 27.06 33.44
N TYR A 441 10.75 27.60 32.38
CA TYR A 441 10.77 29.02 32.11
C TYR A 441 10.15 29.82 33.25
N PHE A 442 8.99 29.39 33.75
CA PHE A 442 8.34 30.10 34.88
C PHE A 442 9.09 29.97 36.19
N GLU A 443 9.75 28.83 36.46
CA GLU A 443 10.64 28.67 37.62
C GLU A 443 11.82 29.63 37.56
N ILE A 444 12.42 29.79 36.38
CA ILE A 444 13.51 30.74 36.17
C ILE A 444 12.98 32.19 36.29
N LEU A 445 11.78 32.48 35.79
CA LEU A 445 11.13 33.78 35.87
C LEU A 445 10.82 34.15 37.33
N GLU A 446 10.32 33.22 38.15
CA GLU A 446 10.14 33.43 39.60
C GLU A 446 11.48 33.72 40.28
N THR A 447 12.54 33.00 39.92
CA THR A 447 13.91 33.25 40.43
C THR A 447 14.39 34.66 40.04
N LYS A 448 14.13 35.09 38.79
CA LYS A 448 14.41 36.45 38.34
C LYS A 448 13.70 37.50 39.22
N GLN A 449 12.38 37.32 39.45
CA GLN A 449 11.60 38.25 40.25
C GLN A 449 12.08 38.30 41.70
N ALA A 450 12.39 37.17 42.32
CA ALA A 450 12.96 37.12 43.66
C ALA A 450 14.31 37.81 43.72
N LEU A 451 15.18 37.63 42.72
CA LEU A 451 16.49 38.31 42.67
C LEU A 451 16.35 39.80 42.48
N GLN A 452 15.43 40.24 41.63
CA GLN A 452 15.13 41.68 41.45
C GLN A 452 14.63 42.32 42.73
N THR A 453 13.74 41.65 43.48
CA THR A 453 13.27 42.10 44.80
C THR A 453 14.43 42.21 45.78
N ASN A 454 15.29 41.18 45.82
CA ASN A 454 16.47 41.20 46.69
C ASN A 454 17.43 42.37 46.36
N ILE A 455 17.67 42.65 45.06
CA ILE A 455 18.49 43.79 44.62
C ILE A 455 17.84 45.11 45.07
N PHE A 456 16.53 45.25 44.94
CA PHE A 456 15.77 46.42 45.36
C PHE A 456 15.85 46.62 46.88
N GLU A 457 15.76 45.56 47.69
CA GLU A 457 15.91 45.61 49.16
C GLU A 457 17.31 46.00 49.62
N LEU A 458 18.35 45.65 48.88
CA LEU A 458 19.72 46.09 49.20
C LEU A 458 19.96 47.59 48.99
N GLY A 459 19.09 48.25 48.18
CA GLY A 459 19.11 49.65 47.89
C GLY A 459 19.69 50.01 46.52
N GLN A 460 19.51 51.29 46.16
CA GLN A 460 19.98 51.78 44.85
C GLN A 460 21.48 51.85 44.79
N LYS A 461 22.14 51.24 43.87
CA LYS A 461 23.59 51.17 43.65
C LYS A 461 24.22 52.56 43.63
N ASN A 462 23.58 53.51 42.88
CA ASN A 462 24.06 54.89 42.80
C ASN A 462 24.09 55.60 44.15
N VAL A 463 23.08 55.38 45.02
CA VAL A 463 23.05 55.98 46.39
C VAL A 463 24.13 55.39 47.26
N ILE A 464 24.38 54.05 47.14
CA ILE A 464 25.47 53.44 47.90
C ILE A 464 26.82 53.90 47.40
N GLU A 465 27.05 54.17 46.13
CA GLU A 465 28.29 54.70 45.57
C GLU A 465 28.56 56.12 46.04
N VAL A 466 27.53 56.92 46.08
CA VAL A 466 27.65 58.29 46.63
C VAL A 466 28.01 58.24 48.11
N THR A 467 27.31 57.33 48.86
CA THR A 467 27.57 57.11 50.29
C THR A 467 28.99 56.61 50.57
N ILE A 468 29.50 55.69 49.73
CA ILE A 468 30.90 55.20 49.81
C ILE A 468 31.87 56.38 49.63
N LYS A 469 31.66 57.20 48.61
CA LYS A 469 32.51 58.38 48.32
C LYS A 469 32.50 59.40 49.48
N GLU A 470 31.33 59.75 50.00
CA GLU A 470 31.16 60.60 51.15
C GLU A 470 31.92 60.08 52.38
N LYS A 471 31.85 58.78 52.63
CA LYS A 471 32.57 58.16 53.77
C LYS A 471 34.09 58.14 53.56
N GLN A 472 34.53 57.86 52.29
CA GLN A 472 35.97 57.98 51.94
C GLN A 472 36.50 59.33 52.10
N ASP A 473 35.77 60.40 51.70
CA ASP A 473 36.13 61.74 51.88
C ASP A 473 36.19 62.19 53.40
N ALA A 474 35.19 61.64 54.15
CA ALA A 474 35.17 61.86 55.62
C ALA A 474 36.37 61.16 56.32
N ILE A 475 36.72 59.93 55.92
CA ILE A 475 37.91 59.23 56.42
C ILE A 475 39.17 60.02 56.13
N LYS A 476 39.31 60.56 54.92
CA LYS A 476 40.45 61.36 54.50
C LYS A 476 40.58 62.63 55.36
N ILE A 477 39.51 63.38 55.64
CA ILE A 477 39.47 64.56 56.49
C ILE A 477 39.90 64.22 57.92
N VAL A 478 39.43 63.03 58.44
CA VAL A 478 39.79 62.60 59.79
C VAL A 478 41.25 62.16 59.84
N THR A 479 41.76 61.51 58.83
CA THR A 479 43.14 61.01 58.70
C THR A 479 44.11 62.18 58.56
N ASP A 480 43.78 63.30 57.80
CA ASP A 480 44.59 64.47 57.63
C ASP A 480 44.66 65.34 58.91
N LYS A 481 43.67 65.17 59.80
CA LYS A 481 43.70 65.82 61.15
C LYS A 481 44.50 65.07 62.20
N ILE A 482 44.88 63.85 61.95
CA ILE A 482 45.59 62.95 62.89
C ILE A 482 47.11 63.20 62.71
N GLY A 483 47.66 64.24 62.99
CA GLY A 483 49.09 64.52 63.16
C GLY A 483 50.14 63.41 62.98
N PHE A 484 50.16 62.72 61.91
CA PHE A 484 51.16 61.68 61.52
C PHE A 484 52.42 62.39 61.01
N VAL A 485 53.61 61.92 61.45
CA VAL A 485 54.88 62.26 60.79
C VAL A 485 54.80 61.64 59.39
N GLU A 486 55.27 62.38 58.36
CA GLU A 486 55.12 62.00 56.95
C GLU A 486 55.59 60.57 56.62
N GLU A 487 56.60 60.06 57.32
CA GLU A 487 57.18 58.74 57.22
C GLU A 487 56.18 57.61 57.70
N GLU A 488 55.45 57.84 58.78
CA GLU A 488 54.49 56.93 59.36
C GLU A 488 53.20 56.89 58.49
N LYS A 489 52.83 58.03 57.91
CA LYS A 489 51.69 58.11 56.94
C LYS A 489 51.99 57.33 55.66
N LYS A 490 53.22 57.42 55.17
CA LYS A 490 53.67 56.69 54.01
C LYS A 490 53.68 55.17 54.23
N GLN A 491 54.18 54.70 55.35
CA GLN A 491 54.18 53.25 55.75
C GLN A 491 52.78 52.76 55.97
N TYR A 492 51.85 53.50 56.52
CA TYR A 492 50.43 53.18 56.63
C TYR A 492 49.79 53.02 55.26
N GLU A 493 49.99 53.95 54.33
CA GLU A 493 49.44 53.89 52.95
C GLU A 493 50.05 52.71 52.16
N GLU A 494 51.34 52.44 52.28
CA GLU A 494 51.99 51.27 51.62
C GLU A 494 51.46 49.98 52.12
N ILE A 495 51.23 49.75 53.43
CA ILE A 495 50.67 48.53 53.98
C ILE A 495 49.23 48.39 53.54
N LYS A 496 48.44 49.49 53.52
CA LYS A 496 47.07 49.48 53.07
C LYS A 496 46.93 49.11 51.57
N LEU A 497 47.76 49.73 50.72
CA LEU A 497 47.84 49.36 49.30
C LEU A 497 48.25 47.90 49.08
N ALA A 498 49.19 47.38 49.93
CA ALA A 498 49.57 45.97 49.85
C ALA A 498 48.42 44.99 50.23
N ILE A 499 47.58 45.36 51.19
CA ILE A 499 46.40 44.58 51.61
C ILE A 499 45.38 44.61 50.48
N ASP A 500 45.07 45.79 49.91
CA ASP A 500 44.12 45.93 48.80
C ASP A 500 44.58 45.15 47.55
N SER A 501 45.87 45.09 47.26
CA SER A 501 46.44 44.30 46.14
C SER A 501 46.26 42.82 46.39
N LYS A 502 46.52 42.34 47.59
CA LYS A 502 46.34 40.91 47.94
C LYS A 502 44.89 40.48 47.99
N GLN A 503 44.01 41.37 48.39
CA GLN A 503 42.56 41.09 48.30
C GLN A 503 42.08 41.00 46.84
N LYS A 504 42.59 41.83 45.92
CA LYS A 504 42.30 41.70 44.49
C LYS A 504 42.86 40.44 43.91
N GLU A 505 44.06 40.00 44.31
CA GLU A 505 44.67 38.73 43.90
C GLU A 505 43.82 37.55 44.36
N LEU A 506 43.28 37.60 45.59
CA LEU A 506 42.38 36.57 46.16
C LEU A 506 41.06 36.51 45.37
N GLU A 507 40.48 37.69 45.01
CA GLU A 507 39.24 37.71 44.22
C GLU A 507 39.45 37.22 42.79
N GLN A 508 40.59 37.51 42.17
CA GLN A 508 40.93 37.00 40.87
C GLN A 508 41.10 35.49 40.88
N LEU A 509 41.82 34.96 41.87
CA LEU A 509 42.04 33.55 42.07
C LEU A 509 40.70 32.79 42.26
N LYS A 510 39.72 33.36 42.99
CA LYS A 510 38.37 32.83 43.15
C LYS A 510 37.64 32.72 41.83
N LYS A 511 37.76 33.73 40.95
CA LYS A 511 37.12 33.65 39.61
C LYS A 511 37.75 32.59 38.74
N GLU A 512 39.07 32.53 38.73
CA GLU A 512 39.81 31.55 37.93
C GLU A 512 39.55 30.11 38.38
N SER A 513 39.48 29.90 39.73
CA SER A 513 39.16 28.60 40.29
C SER A 513 37.76 28.12 39.93
N LEU A 514 36.76 29.04 39.93
CA LEU A 514 35.39 28.70 39.55
C LEU A 514 35.28 28.33 38.05
N LEU A 515 35.98 29.06 37.20
CA LEU A 515 36.04 28.75 35.76
C LEU A 515 36.68 27.38 35.52
N MET A 516 37.74 27.10 36.23
CA MET A 516 38.46 25.83 36.11
C MET A 516 37.61 24.64 36.60
N ILE A 517 36.95 24.77 37.75
CA ILE A 517 36.03 23.72 38.26
C ILE A 517 34.88 23.50 37.31
N ASN A 518 34.23 24.55 36.76
CA ASN A 518 33.16 24.47 35.81
C ASN A 518 33.60 23.78 34.49
N PHE A 519 34.78 24.13 34.00
CA PHE A 519 35.36 23.50 32.82
C PHE A 519 35.54 21.99 33.02
N PHE A 520 36.13 21.57 34.12
CA PHE A 520 36.36 20.16 34.39
C PHE A 520 35.06 19.38 34.64
N SER A 521 34.12 19.97 35.36
CA SER A 521 32.79 19.37 35.59
C SER A 521 32.00 19.16 34.31
N ASN A 522 31.97 20.19 33.43
CA ASN A 522 31.27 20.09 32.14
C ASN A 522 31.96 19.09 31.20
N SER A 523 33.28 19.08 31.19
CA SER A 523 34.05 18.11 30.39
C SER A 523 33.85 16.70 30.89
N GLU A 524 33.75 16.45 32.18
CA GLU A 524 33.49 15.13 32.77
C GLU A 524 32.11 14.56 32.32
N ASN A 525 31.09 15.42 32.31
CA ASN A 525 29.77 14.99 31.83
C ASN A 525 29.81 14.61 30.33
N SER A 526 30.46 15.40 29.50
CA SER A 526 30.63 15.11 28.08
C SER A 526 31.43 13.81 27.85
N PHE A 527 32.47 13.57 28.61
CA PHE A 527 33.25 12.32 28.54
C PHE A 527 32.50 11.11 29.07
N LYS A 528 31.62 11.26 30.07
CA LYS A 528 30.69 10.19 30.53
C LYS A 528 29.68 9.84 29.45
N GLU A 529 29.14 10.82 28.72
CA GLU A 529 28.24 10.59 27.60
C GLU A 529 28.94 9.82 26.45
N ILE A 530 30.15 10.25 26.08
CA ILE A 530 30.97 9.56 25.07
C ILE A 530 31.26 8.11 25.49
N HIS A 531 31.56 7.89 26.75
CA HIS A 531 31.80 6.54 27.27
C HIS A 531 30.54 5.66 27.21
N ALA A 532 29.40 6.22 27.58
CA ALA A 532 28.12 5.53 27.50
C ALA A 532 27.72 5.17 26.06
N GLU A 533 27.96 6.09 25.11
CA GLU A 533 27.68 5.87 23.70
C GLU A 533 28.60 4.85 23.07
N LYS A 534 29.89 4.84 23.45
CA LYS A 534 30.85 3.78 23.07
C LYS A 534 30.39 2.42 23.59
N GLU A 535 29.93 2.29 24.84
CA GLU A 535 29.40 1.05 25.40
C GLU A 535 28.14 0.58 24.61
N ARG A 536 27.25 1.48 24.27
CA ARG A 536 26.10 1.16 23.41
C ARG A 536 26.53 0.65 22.04
N LEU A 537 27.51 1.30 21.42
CA LEU A 537 28.05 0.88 20.13
C LEU A 537 28.63 -0.53 20.20
N VAL A 538 29.44 -0.82 21.23
CA VAL A 538 30.03 -2.15 21.43
C VAL A 538 28.95 -3.22 21.62
N HIS A 539 27.89 -2.95 22.37
CA HIS A 539 26.81 -3.91 22.60
C HIS A 539 25.90 -4.12 21.38
N SER A 540 25.80 -3.15 20.49
CA SER A 540 24.92 -3.20 19.30
C SER A 540 25.60 -3.68 18.03
N THR A 541 26.92 -3.86 18.04
CA THR A 541 27.72 -4.15 16.86
C THR A 541 28.11 -5.63 16.78
N SER A 542 28.01 -6.21 15.59
CA SER A 542 28.38 -7.61 15.35
C SER A 542 29.89 -7.83 15.55
N SER A 543 30.26 -9.05 15.97
CA SER A 543 31.66 -9.43 16.28
C SER A 543 32.64 -9.15 15.14
N ASN A 544 32.20 -9.29 13.89
CA ASN A 544 33.06 -9.04 12.72
C ASN A 544 33.35 -7.55 12.48
N LEU A 545 32.40 -6.68 12.82
CA LEU A 545 32.57 -5.24 12.70
C LEU A 545 33.34 -4.66 13.90
N LEU A 546 33.20 -5.29 15.09
CA LEU A 546 33.98 -4.92 16.26
C LEU A 546 35.49 -5.13 16.09
N GLU A 547 35.90 -6.12 15.31
CA GLU A 547 37.32 -6.37 15.01
C GLU A 547 37.93 -5.21 14.21
N VAL A 548 37.17 -4.63 13.29
CA VAL A 548 37.60 -3.45 12.48
C VAL A 548 37.66 -2.18 13.36
N LEU A 549 36.80 -2.10 14.36
CA LEU A 549 36.71 -0.94 15.27
C LEU A 549 37.63 -1.06 16.50
N LYS A 550 38.34 -2.16 16.64
CA LYS A 550 39.17 -2.45 17.82
C LYS A 550 40.23 -1.38 18.10
N GLU A 551 40.97 -0.96 17.10
CA GLU A 551 42.03 0.05 17.25
C GLU A 551 41.45 1.45 17.58
N PRO A 552 40.43 1.97 16.85
CA PRO A 552 39.75 3.22 17.25
C PRO A 552 39.15 3.18 18.65
N LEU A 553 38.50 2.07 19.05
CA LEU A 553 37.92 1.95 20.40
C LEU A 553 38.98 1.89 21.50
N THR A 554 40.10 1.23 21.27
CA THR A 554 41.23 1.18 22.20
C THR A 554 41.86 2.59 22.33
N THR A 555 41.97 3.34 21.24
CA THR A 555 42.46 4.71 21.28
C THR A 555 41.52 5.63 22.08
N LEU A 556 40.22 5.46 21.90
CA LEU A 556 39.22 6.19 22.67
C LEU A 556 39.30 5.84 24.18
N ASP A 557 39.45 4.57 24.54
CA ASP A 557 39.63 4.13 25.91
C ASP A 557 40.87 4.72 26.58
N ASN A 558 41.96 4.84 25.86
CA ASN A 558 43.18 5.46 26.37
C ASN A 558 42.98 6.97 26.63
N ILE A 559 42.25 7.68 25.76
CA ILE A 559 41.93 9.08 25.96
C ILE A 559 40.98 9.25 27.13
N LEU A 560 39.93 8.47 27.23
CA LEU A 560 38.99 8.50 28.36
C LEU A 560 39.66 8.18 29.67
N SER A 561 40.48 7.13 29.72
CA SER A 561 41.24 6.71 30.93
C SER A 561 42.24 7.76 31.39
N SER A 562 42.94 8.43 30.44
CA SER A 562 43.87 9.50 30.79
C SER A 562 43.13 10.72 31.32
N PHE A 563 41.97 11.06 30.77
CA PHE A 563 41.15 12.16 31.28
C PHE A 563 40.64 11.89 32.68
N PHE A 564 40.04 10.73 32.93
CA PHE A 564 39.53 10.37 34.26
C PHE A 564 40.64 10.24 35.32
N LYS A 565 41.86 9.93 34.92
CA LYS A 565 43.00 9.86 35.82
C LYS A 565 43.50 11.23 36.24
N ILE A 566 43.41 12.24 35.36
CA ILE A 566 43.81 13.63 35.65
C ILE A 566 42.70 14.36 36.43
N ASN A 567 41.45 13.97 36.29
CA ASN A 567 40.28 14.66 36.83
C ASN A 567 39.81 14.13 38.20
N SER A 568 40.70 13.59 39.03
CA SER A 568 40.32 13.33 40.40
C SER A 568 40.12 14.68 41.14
N GLU A 569 38.86 15.07 41.33
CA GLU A 569 38.39 16.33 41.97
C GLU A 569 39.19 16.72 43.25
N ASN A 570 39.74 15.72 43.93
CA ASN A 570 40.50 15.92 45.17
C ASN A 570 41.87 16.55 44.97
N GLU A 571 42.55 16.47 43.84
CA GLU A 571 43.90 17.07 43.67
C GLU A 571 43.81 18.52 43.25
N ILE A 572 42.92 18.84 42.35
CA ILE A 572 42.70 20.23 41.90
C ILE A 572 42.18 21.09 43.06
N GLN A 573 41.23 20.57 43.82
CA GLN A 573 40.70 21.26 44.99
C GLN A 573 41.79 21.51 46.08
N LYS A 574 42.63 20.55 46.33
CA LYS A 574 43.74 20.69 47.28
C LYS A 574 44.74 21.77 46.88
N ILE A 575 45.05 21.88 45.60
CA ILE A 575 45.95 22.92 45.08
C ILE A 575 45.29 24.30 45.25
N ILE A 576 44.00 24.43 44.90
CA ILE A 576 43.23 25.67 45.07
C ILE A 576 43.18 26.09 46.54
N ASP A 577 42.85 25.15 47.45
CA ASP A 577 42.75 25.44 48.87
C ASP A 577 44.11 25.86 49.47
N SER A 578 45.19 25.28 48.99
CA SER A 578 46.56 25.65 49.40
C SER A 578 46.92 27.07 48.99
N LEU A 579 46.53 27.47 47.77
CA LEU A 579 46.78 28.84 47.28
C LEU A 579 45.95 29.89 48.04
N PHE A 580 44.68 29.56 48.35
CA PHE A 580 43.83 30.44 49.16
C PHE A 580 44.37 30.62 50.57
N SER A 581 44.82 29.50 51.20
CA SER A 581 45.39 29.53 52.54
C SER A 581 46.62 30.45 52.60
N LYS A 582 47.47 30.35 51.59
CA LYS A 582 48.73 31.15 51.54
C LYS A 582 48.47 32.63 51.40
N ILE A 583 47.53 33.07 50.52
CA ILE A 583 47.20 34.48 50.35
C ILE A 583 46.52 35.05 51.61
N ASN A 584 45.67 34.26 52.27
CA ASN A 584 44.99 34.67 53.49
C ASN A 584 45.99 34.81 54.65
N GLU A 585 47.03 33.98 54.75
CA GLU A 585 48.09 34.10 55.70
C GLU A 585 48.91 35.39 55.48
N GLU A 586 49.25 35.73 54.21
CA GLU A 586 49.91 36.94 53.83
C GLU A 586 49.14 38.24 54.27
N ILE A 587 47.82 38.21 54.02
CA ILE A 587 46.89 39.27 54.45
C ILE A 587 46.84 39.34 55.96
N GLY A 588 46.87 38.24 56.67
CA GLY A 588 46.91 38.19 58.12
C GLY A 588 48.20 38.88 58.70
N ILE A 589 49.34 38.57 58.10
CA ILE A 589 50.64 39.24 58.50
C ILE A 589 50.66 40.76 58.25
N LEU A 590 50.08 41.19 57.12
CA LEU A 590 49.96 42.58 56.79
C LEU A 590 49.02 43.34 57.75
N ASN A 591 47.91 42.68 58.16
CA ASN A 591 46.98 43.29 59.14
C ASN A 591 47.63 43.43 60.55
N GLU A 592 48.47 42.47 60.95
CA GLU A 592 49.19 42.57 62.21
C GLU A 592 50.22 43.68 62.21
N LYS A 593 50.86 43.98 61.06
CA LYS A 593 51.75 45.13 60.88
C LYS A 593 51.06 46.51 60.93
N LEU A 594 49.76 46.57 60.61
CA LEU A 594 48.92 47.74 60.63
C LEU A 594 48.51 48.16 62.06
N LYS A 595 48.39 47.21 63.01
CA LYS A 595 47.91 47.38 64.39
C LYS A 595 48.65 48.47 65.17
N PRO A 596 50.01 48.58 65.13
CA PRO A 596 50.74 49.60 65.92
C PRO A 596 50.40 51.02 65.51
N PHE A 597 50.06 51.27 64.26
CA PHE A 597 49.74 52.59 63.74
C PHE A 597 48.34 53.05 64.16
N LEU A 598 47.42 52.18 64.39
CA LEU A 598 46.05 52.42 64.86
C LEU A 598 45.95 52.80 66.33
N SER A 599 46.94 52.40 67.17
CA SER A 599 46.96 52.74 68.63
C SER A 599 47.34 54.14 69.02
N LYS A 600 47.85 54.96 68.10
CA LYS A 600 48.32 56.31 68.34
C LYS A 600 47.29 57.44 68.05
N ILE A 601 46.03 57.07 67.74
CA ILE A 601 45.05 58.04 67.25
C ILE A 601 44.04 58.43 68.33
N GLU A 602 44.01 59.76 68.76
CA GLU A 602 43.05 60.32 69.71
C GLU A 602 41.57 60.28 69.22
N ASN A 603 41.32 60.03 67.92
CA ASN A 603 40.01 59.92 67.30
C ASN A 603 39.74 58.47 66.75
N GLN A 604 40.40 57.43 67.30
CA GLN A 604 40.35 56.08 66.87
C GLN A 604 38.92 55.51 66.71
N LYS A 605 37.98 55.88 67.57
CA LYS A 605 36.61 55.43 67.60
C LYS A 605 35.80 55.96 66.39
N ILE A 606 36.01 57.26 66.02
CA ILE A 606 35.30 57.81 64.85
C ILE A 606 35.80 57.24 63.53
N LEU A 607 37.14 57.03 63.46
CA LEU A 607 37.72 56.34 62.26
C LEU A 607 37.26 54.88 62.12
N GLU A 608 37.26 54.10 63.21
CA GLU A 608 36.74 52.76 63.20
C GLU A 608 35.25 52.69 62.83
N GLU A 609 34.39 53.57 63.32
CA GLU A 609 33.00 53.69 62.94
C GLU A 609 32.82 54.03 61.46
N LEU A 610 33.61 54.97 60.91
CA LEU A 610 33.60 55.37 59.52
C LEU A 610 34.14 54.24 58.63
N GLU A 611 35.24 53.60 59.02
CA GLU A 611 35.81 52.48 58.31
C GLU A 611 34.84 51.22 58.29
N ASN A 612 34.21 50.92 59.43
CA ASN A 612 33.18 49.86 59.50
C ASN A 612 31.94 50.22 58.60
N ALA A 613 31.49 51.46 58.64
CA ALA A 613 30.42 51.95 57.83
C ALA A 613 30.77 51.91 56.32
N LEU A 614 32.02 52.31 55.95
CA LEU A 614 32.52 52.19 54.58
C LEU A 614 32.60 50.72 54.13
N LYS A 615 33.15 49.82 55.02
CA LYS A 615 33.23 48.37 54.76
C LYS A 615 31.86 47.80 54.53
N ASN A 616 30.84 48.14 55.35
CA ASN A 616 29.48 47.67 55.20
C ASN A 616 28.86 48.11 53.90
N GLN A 617 29.05 49.42 53.48
CA GLN A 617 28.53 49.89 52.20
C GLN A 617 29.24 49.21 50.99
N THR A 618 30.55 49.01 51.14
CA THR A 618 31.35 48.32 50.10
C THR A 618 30.95 46.92 49.94
N VAL A 619 30.62 46.18 51.04
CA VAL A 619 30.07 44.80 51.00
C VAL A 619 28.73 44.81 50.30
N LYS A 620 27.83 45.76 50.66
CA LYS A 620 26.52 45.87 49.98
C LYS A 620 26.65 46.11 48.48
N LYS A 621 27.57 47.03 48.09
CA LYS A 621 27.84 47.31 46.67
C LYS A 621 28.30 46.05 45.95
N LYS A 622 29.27 45.29 46.52
CA LYS A 622 29.76 44.04 45.94
C LYS A 622 28.66 42.99 45.85
N GLU A 623 27.76 42.94 46.81
CA GLU A 623 26.63 42.00 46.81
C GLU A 623 25.63 42.36 45.70
N ILE A 624 25.33 43.66 45.50
CA ILE A 624 24.47 44.11 44.39
C ILE A 624 25.12 43.78 43.05
N GLU A 625 26.43 44.10 42.87
CA GLU A 625 27.14 43.78 41.62
C GLU A 625 27.17 42.26 41.30
N LYS A 626 27.28 41.44 42.32
CA LYS A 626 27.18 39.97 42.17
C LYS A 626 25.78 39.55 41.69
N LYS A 627 24.75 40.09 42.37
CA LYS A 627 23.35 39.78 42.01
C LYS A 627 22.94 40.33 40.64
N GLU A 628 23.48 41.50 40.24
CA GLU A 628 23.28 42.04 38.89
C GLU A 628 23.86 41.10 37.81
N LYS A 629 25.02 40.49 38.06
CA LYS A 629 25.58 39.46 37.16
C LYS A 629 24.73 38.21 37.11
N GLU A 630 24.28 37.73 38.28
CA GLU A 630 23.36 36.60 38.37
C GLU A 630 22.05 36.90 37.62
N LEU A 631 21.59 38.13 37.61
CA LEU A 631 20.41 38.56 36.85
C LEU A 631 20.62 38.43 35.34
N ILE A 632 21.79 38.87 34.84
CA ILE A 632 22.17 38.72 33.43
C ILE A 632 22.22 37.26 33.01
N ASP A 633 22.80 36.41 33.85
CA ASP A 633 22.86 34.94 33.60
C ASP A 633 21.46 34.32 33.58
N ILE A 634 20.56 34.79 34.43
CA ILE A 634 19.16 34.36 34.44
C ILE A 634 18.43 34.84 33.20
N GLU A 635 18.64 36.05 32.75
CA GLU A 635 18.06 36.59 31.50
C GLU A 635 18.52 35.80 30.28
N THR A 636 19.79 35.42 30.24
CA THR A 636 20.35 34.58 29.20
C THR A 636 19.66 33.22 29.21
N LYS A 637 19.48 32.59 30.38
CA LYS A 637 18.78 31.32 30.53
C LYS A 637 17.31 31.40 30.12
N LEU A 638 16.62 32.50 30.40
CA LEU A 638 15.24 32.73 29.96
C LEU A 638 15.18 32.77 28.42
N PHE A 639 16.11 33.52 27.81
CA PHE A 639 16.21 33.60 26.35
C PHE A 639 16.47 32.19 25.73
N GLU A 640 17.48 31.47 26.22
CA GLU A 640 17.81 30.15 25.77
C GLU A 640 16.61 29.18 25.94
N THR A 641 15.91 29.25 27.06
CA THR A 641 14.71 28.38 27.33
C THR A 641 13.59 28.70 26.35
N LYS A 642 13.38 29.99 25.99
CA LYS A 642 12.42 30.35 24.96
C LYS A 642 12.81 29.81 23.58
N GLU A 643 14.10 29.94 23.22
CA GLU A 643 14.58 29.38 21.92
C GLU A 643 14.42 27.86 21.86
N LEU A 644 14.68 27.15 22.95
CA LEU A 644 14.42 25.71 23.05
C LEU A 644 12.93 25.39 22.83
N LEU A 645 12.01 26.17 23.36
CA LEU A 645 10.58 26.03 23.16
C LEU A 645 10.20 26.18 21.69
N LEU A 646 10.72 27.21 21.03
CA LEU A 646 10.48 27.43 19.59
C LEU A 646 11.09 26.32 18.73
N GLN A 647 12.26 25.83 19.11
CA GLN A 647 12.91 24.70 18.42
C GLN A 647 12.11 23.41 18.57
N SER A 648 11.63 23.08 19.78
CA SER A 648 10.79 21.91 20.03
C SER A 648 9.48 21.99 19.23
N PHE A 649 8.89 23.18 19.09
CA PHE A 649 7.73 23.40 18.23
C PHE A 649 8.05 23.14 16.74
N ARG A 650 9.18 23.66 16.24
CA ARG A 650 9.67 23.39 14.88
C ARG A 650 9.90 21.88 14.65
N SER A 651 10.43 21.18 15.66
CA SER A 651 10.66 19.75 15.60
C SER A 651 9.37 18.95 15.38
N THR A 652 8.26 19.39 15.99
CA THR A 652 6.94 18.80 15.74
C THR A 652 6.54 18.92 14.27
N HIS A 653 6.66 20.08 13.65
CA HIS A 653 6.37 20.27 12.22
C HIS A 653 7.27 19.40 11.33
N THR A 654 8.55 19.29 11.69
CA THR A 654 9.51 18.44 10.98
C THR A 654 9.08 16.97 11.01
N GLU A 655 8.56 16.47 12.14
CA GLU A 655 8.06 15.10 12.24
C GLU A 655 6.83 14.87 11.33
N TYR A 656 5.89 15.81 11.27
CA TYR A 656 4.78 15.74 10.30
C TYR A 656 5.27 15.72 8.85
N THR A 657 6.28 16.55 8.53
CA THR A 657 6.87 16.55 7.18
C THR A 657 7.53 15.22 6.84
N LYS A 658 8.26 14.61 7.77
CA LYS A 658 8.85 13.28 7.61
C LYS A 658 7.77 12.20 7.44
N LEU A 659 6.66 12.28 8.19
CA LEU A 659 5.52 11.39 8.03
C LEU A 659 4.97 11.46 6.61
N ILE A 660 4.73 12.67 6.09
CA ILE A 660 4.24 12.86 4.72
C ILE A 660 5.22 12.31 3.69
N GLN A 661 6.51 12.53 3.85
CA GLN A 661 7.55 12.01 2.95
C GLN A 661 7.58 10.48 2.97
N ASN A 662 7.57 9.87 4.16
CA ASN A 662 7.57 8.41 4.30
C ASN A 662 6.32 7.76 3.68
N PHE A 663 5.14 8.30 3.98
CA PHE A 663 3.89 7.82 3.41
C PHE A 663 3.80 8.12 1.91
N GLY A 664 4.36 9.23 1.45
CA GLY A 664 4.42 9.63 0.04
C GLY A 664 5.17 8.63 -0.84
N THR A 665 6.25 8.03 -0.35
CA THR A 665 6.99 6.98 -1.09
C THR A 665 6.11 5.76 -1.35
N ARG A 666 5.19 5.42 -0.45
CA ARG A 666 4.24 4.34 -0.65
C ARG A 666 3.10 4.74 -1.59
N CYS A 667 2.60 5.96 -1.46
CA CYS A 667 1.60 6.48 -2.38
C CYS A 667 2.10 6.53 -3.82
N SER A 668 3.40 6.78 -4.03
CA SER A 668 3.99 6.82 -5.37
C SER A 668 3.95 5.47 -6.10
N LEU A 669 3.88 4.34 -5.38
CA LEU A 669 3.71 3.01 -5.97
C LEU A 669 2.32 2.83 -6.65
N LEU A 670 1.36 3.66 -6.33
CA LEU A 670 0.02 3.67 -6.92
C LEU A 670 -0.18 4.80 -7.94
N GLN A 671 0.78 5.70 -8.02
CA GLN A 671 0.71 6.78 -9.00
C GLN A 671 0.87 6.19 -10.39
N ASP A 672 -0.16 6.33 -11.20
CA ASP A 672 -0.11 6.15 -12.64
C ASP A 672 -0.41 7.50 -13.31
N ASP A 673 -0.45 7.53 -14.63
CA ASP A 673 -0.76 8.76 -15.37
C ASP A 673 -2.14 9.34 -15.03
N LYS A 674 -2.99 8.60 -14.34
CA LYS A 674 -4.38 8.97 -14.01
C LYS A 674 -4.60 9.29 -12.54
N LEU A 675 -3.92 8.59 -11.60
CA LEU A 675 -4.12 8.72 -10.15
C LEU A 675 -2.91 9.35 -9.48
N SER A 676 -3.12 10.44 -8.74
CA SER A 676 -2.11 11.11 -7.92
C SER A 676 -2.57 11.22 -6.48
N ILE A 677 -1.70 10.86 -5.54
CA ILE A 677 -1.93 10.97 -4.10
C ILE A 677 -0.80 11.78 -3.51
N THR A 678 -1.13 12.98 -3.01
CA THR A 678 -0.17 13.89 -2.41
C THR A 678 -0.53 14.20 -0.97
N GLY A 679 0.44 14.07 -0.07
CA GLY A 679 0.29 14.45 1.33
C GLY A 679 0.82 15.86 1.59
N LYS A 680 0.17 16.59 2.49
CA LYS A 680 0.60 17.90 2.95
C LYS A 680 0.38 18.03 4.45
N THR A 681 1.24 18.79 5.11
CA THR A 681 1.03 19.19 6.50
C THR A 681 0.34 20.54 6.54
N PHE A 682 -0.70 20.65 7.35
CA PHE A 682 -1.40 21.90 7.62
C PHE A 682 -1.34 22.24 9.09
N TYR A 683 -1.40 23.54 9.38
CA TYR A 683 -1.61 24.05 10.73
C TYR A 683 -3.07 24.48 10.90
N ASN A 684 -3.73 24.05 11.97
CA ASN A 684 -5.15 24.35 12.20
C ASN A 684 -5.34 25.75 12.80
N PHE A 685 -5.14 26.77 11.99
CA PHE A 685 -5.27 28.18 12.38
C PHE A 685 -6.62 28.50 13.03
N SER A 686 -7.70 27.89 12.54
CA SER A 686 -9.04 28.13 13.09
C SER A 686 -9.19 27.57 14.51
N LYS A 687 -8.68 26.34 14.77
CA LYS A 687 -8.67 25.76 16.13
C LYS A 687 -7.77 26.55 17.05
N PHE A 688 -6.55 26.86 16.61
CA PHE A 688 -5.61 27.69 17.34
C PHE A 688 -6.20 29.05 17.71
N ARG A 689 -6.74 29.78 16.73
CA ARG A 689 -7.30 31.11 16.95
C ARG A 689 -8.48 31.06 17.92
N LYS A 690 -9.38 30.09 17.78
CA LYS A 690 -10.48 29.89 18.69
C LYS A 690 -9.99 29.65 20.12
N ALA A 691 -8.99 28.80 20.30
CA ALA A 691 -8.36 28.55 21.59
C ALA A 691 -7.71 29.82 22.16
N ALA A 692 -6.91 30.54 21.37
CA ALA A 692 -6.27 31.77 21.81
C ALA A 692 -7.27 32.87 22.21
N ILE A 693 -8.32 33.09 21.40
CA ILE A 693 -9.33 34.15 21.64
C ILE A 693 -10.21 33.87 22.87
N GLN A 694 -10.55 32.61 23.15
CA GLN A 694 -11.38 32.24 24.31
C GLN A 694 -10.78 32.63 25.67
N HIS A 695 -9.45 32.79 25.70
CA HIS A 695 -8.73 33.14 26.95
C HIS A 695 -8.38 34.63 27.10
N ILE A 696 -8.90 35.47 26.21
CA ILE A 696 -8.70 36.91 26.26
C ILE A 696 -9.75 37.60 27.14
N SER A 697 -9.33 38.63 27.86
CA SER A 697 -10.26 39.49 28.61
C SER A 697 -11.12 40.34 27.65
N GLY A 698 -12.44 40.12 27.64
CA GLY A 698 -13.41 40.89 26.83
C GLY A 698 -13.54 42.40 27.21
N ARG A 699 -12.84 42.90 28.24
CA ARG A 699 -12.91 44.28 28.72
C ARG A 699 -11.90 45.21 28.10
N LYS A 700 -10.92 44.68 27.36
CA LYS A 700 -9.92 45.53 26.62
C LYS A 700 -10.12 45.28 25.13
N ASN A 701 -10.33 46.36 24.36
CA ASN A 701 -10.31 46.36 22.91
C ASN A 701 -8.94 45.88 22.43
N ASN A 702 -8.78 44.59 22.20
CA ASN A 702 -7.60 44.10 21.55
C ASN A 702 -7.76 44.34 20.04
N ASN A 703 -7.29 45.48 19.55
CA ASN A 703 -7.08 45.61 18.12
C ASN A 703 -5.95 44.63 17.76
N TRP A 704 -6.33 43.54 17.12
CA TRP A 704 -5.40 42.53 16.63
C TRP A 704 -4.47 43.19 15.62
N ASP A 705 -3.21 43.36 15.99
CA ASP A 705 -2.18 43.71 15.05
C ASP A 705 -1.72 42.46 14.28
N TYR A 706 -2.34 42.22 13.15
CA TYR A 706 -2.01 41.07 12.29
C TYR A 706 -0.57 41.15 11.72
N THR A 707 0.11 42.30 11.87
CA THR A 707 1.51 42.40 11.49
C THR A 707 2.40 41.78 12.56
N LYS A 708 2.01 41.91 13.85
CA LYS A 708 2.69 41.24 14.97
C LYS A 708 2.27 39.80 15.18
N TYR A 709 0.98 39.48 14.91
CA TYR A 709 0.38 38.16 15.13
C TYR A 709 -0.31 37.63 13.87
N PRO A 710 0.43 37.36 12.79
CA PRO A 710 -0.16 36.87 11.54
C PRO A 710 -0.99 35.61 11.72
N ILE A 711 -0.60 34.72 12.65
CA ILE A 711 -1.29 33.46 12.97
C ILE A 711 -2.76 33.65 13.42
N LEU A 712 -3.13 34.85 13.86
CA LEU A 712 -4.49 35.21 14.27
C LEU A 712 -5.36 35.68 13.09
N ASN A 713 -4.79 35.85 11.89
CA ASN A 713 -5.49 36.31 10.71
C ASN A 713 -6.31 35.17 10.06
N ASP A 714 -7.58 35.42 9.76
CA ASP A 714 -8.46 34.46 9.09
C ASP A 714 -7.96 34.01 7.71
N LYS A 715 -7.26 34.87 7.00
CA LYS A 715 -6.73 34.60 5.65
C LYS A 715 -5.61 33.54 5.64
N MET A 716 -5.04 33.22 6.81
CA MET A 716 -3.96 32.23 6.94
C MET A 716 -4.46 30.78 6.92
N SER A 717 -5.77 30.53 6.96
CA SER A 717 -6.36 29.20 7.10
C SER A 717 -6.09 28.24 5.93
N SER A 718 -5.55 28.73 4.81
CA SER A 718 -5.25 27.93 3.61
C SER A 718 -3.75 27.60 3.44
N MET A 719 -2.86 28.05 4.34
CA MET A 719 -1.43 27.76 4.23
C MET A 719 -1.10 26.31 4.57
N SER A 720 -0.18 25.72 3.85
CA SER A 720 0.33 24.36 4.01
C SER A 720 1.85 24.34 4.13
N SER A 721 2.41 23.17 4.40
CA SER A 721 3.87 22.97 4.47
C SER A 721 4.64 23.29 3.18
N GLU A 722 3.94 23.43 2.05
CA GLU A 722 4.55 23.86 0.78
C GLU A 722 4.75 25.37 0.68
N ASP A 723 4.07 26.15 1.55
CA ASP A 723 4.28 27.59 1.64
C ASP A 723 5.62 27.84 2.33
N ALA A 724 6.60 28.31 1.59
CA ALA A 724 8.01 28.46 2.02
C ALA A 724 8.20 29.26 3.31
N ASN A 725 7.18 30.00 3.76
CA ASN A 725 7.24 30.87 4.92
C ASN A 725 6.37 30.42 6.10
N LEU A 726 5.78 29.20 6.04
CA LEU A 726 4.86 28.76 7.11
C LEU A 726 5.55 28.72 8.47
N ASP A 727 6.70 28.06 8.57
CA ASP A 727 7.48 27.98 9.81
C ASP A 727 7.86 29.36 10.36
N ASP A 728 8.36 30.22 9.48
CA ASP A 728 8.78 31.56 9.89
C ASP A 728 7.61 32.40 10.42
N ILE A 729 6.43 32.28 9.77
CA ILE A 729 5.23 32.98 10.23
C ILE A 729 4.73 32.43 11.56
N LEU A 730 4.72 31.09 11.72
CA LEU A 730 4.31 30.43 12.96
C LEU A 730 5.25 30.81 14.10
N LEU A 731 6.55 30.65 13.92
CA LEU A 731 7.56 30.95 14.95
C LEU A 731 7.60 32.45 15.30
N PHE A 732 7.55 33.31 14.30
CA PHE A 732 7.45 34.75 14.52
C PHE A 732 6.22 35.14 15.34
N SER A 733 5.04 34.62 14.97
CA SER A 733 3.80 34.91 15.68
C SER A 733 3.78 34.34 17.09
N LEU A 734 4.24 33.10 17.27
CA LEU A 734 4.31 32.46 18.59
C LEU A 734 5.32 33.13 19.51
N SER A 735 6.49 33.54 18.97
CA SER A 735 7.48 34.28 19.72
C SER A 735 6.95 35.64 20.21
N ASN A 736 6.25 36.36 19.33
CA ASN A 736 5.63 37.63 19.69
C ASN A 736 4.49 37.47 20.71
N LEU A 737 3.66 36.45 20.56
CA LEU A 737 2.62 36.14 21.53
C LEU A 737 3.21 35.76 22.90
N PHE A 738 4.28 34.96 22.89
CA PHE A 738 4.99 34.59 24.11
C PHE A 738 5.47 35.84 24.85
N ASP A 739 6.17 36.73 24.15
CA ASP A 739 6.69 37.96 24.75
C ASP A 739 5.57 38.86 25.27
N ALA A 740 4.48 39.02 24.51
CA ALA A 740 3.33 39.82 24.91
C ALA A 740 2.63 39.27 26.16
N VAL A 741 2.57 37.93 26.29
CA VAL A 741 2.00 37.25 27.46
C VAL A 741 2.90 37.48 28.69
N ILE A 742 4.21 37.33 28.54
CA ILE A 742 5.18 37.54 29.65
C ILE A 742 5.25 39.00 30.07
N ALA A 743 5.19 39.92 29.12
CA ALA A 743 5.16 41.38 29.43
C ALA A 743 3.83 41.84 30.02
N GLY A 744 2.75 41.05 29.94
CA GLY A 744 1.40 41.46 30.37
C GLY A 744 0.68 42.35 29.36
N ASP A 745 1.23 42.52 28.16
CA ASP A 745 0.63 43.30 27.06
C ASP A 745 -0.56 42.53 26.42
N TYR A 746 -0.54 41.18 26.49
CA TYR A 746 -1.62 40.33 26.09
C TYR A 746 -2.55 40.04 27.28
N SER A 747 -3.69 40.70 27.30
CA SER A 747 -4.62 40.63 28.44
C SER A 747 -5.40 39.35 28.49
N LEU A 748 -5.04 38.45 29.40
CA LEU A 748 -5.74 37.21 29.67
C LEU A 748 -6.97 37.41 30.56
N ASN A 749 -7.96 36.54 30.50
CA ASN A 749 -9.09 36.51 31.43
C ASN A 749 -8.60 36.06 32.82
N GLN A 750 -9.41 36.40 33.87
CA GLN A 750 -9.02 36.15 35.28
C GLN A 750 -8.85 34.67 35.62
N SER A 751 -9.39 33.76 34.82
CA SER A 751 -9.33 32.33 35.06
C SER A 751 -8.13 31.63 34.39
N THR A 752 -7.35 32.38 33.60
CA THR A 752 -6.26 31.79 32.82
C THR A 752 -4.91 32.41 33.25
N SER A 753 -4.01 31.60 33.76
CA SER A 753 -2.63 32.01 34.02
C SER A 753 -1.82 32.07 32.72
N SER A 754 -0.80 32.99 32.68
CA SER A 754 0.15 33.07 31.56
C SER A 754 0.78 31.72 31.23
N LYS A 755 1.16 30.95 32.25
CA LYS A 755 1.72 29.60 32.11
C LYS A 755 0.78 28.64 31.35
N ASN A 756 -0.50 28.60 31.75
CA ASN A 756 -1.49 27.71 31.10
C ASN A 756 -1.85 28.17 29.69
N PHE A 757 -1.83 29.49 29.46
CA PHE A 757 -2.07 30.01 28.12
C PHE A 757 -0.90 29.71 27.20
N LEU A 758 0.34 29.80 27.65
CA LEU A 758 1.50 29.40 26.85
C LEU A 758 1.48 27.91 26.52
N LYS A 759 1.11 27.02 27.45
CA LYS A 759 0.91 25.60 27.14
C LYS A 759 -0.11 25.39 26.03
N LEU A 760 -1.19 26.15 26.05
CA LEU A 760 -2.25 26.04 25.05
C LEU A 760 -1.81 26.55 23.67
N ILE A 761 -1.09 27.68 23.57
CA ILE A 761 -0.66 28.19 22.24
C ILE A 761 0.51 27.42 21.64
N PHE A 762 1.27 26.67 22.44
CA PHE A 762 2.32 25.78 21.99
C PHE A 762 1.88 24.30 21.90
N ASP A 763 0.58 24.02 22.02
CA ASP A 763 0.01 22.70 21.77
C ASP A 763 0.13 22.30 20.30
N ASP A 764 -0.02 21.00 19.98
CA ASP A 764 0.00 20.52 18.61
C ASP A 764 -1.30 20.87 17.87
N TYR A 765 -1.18 21.74 16.90
CA TYR A 765 -2.25 22.09 15.96
C TYR A 765 -1.95 21.62 14.53
N PHE A 766 -0.88 20.89 14.31
CA PHE A 766 -0.57 20.32 13.02
C PHE A 766 -1.47 19.12 12.71
N TYR A 767 -1.71 18.86 11.43
CA TYR A 767 -2.37 17.66 10.95
C TYR A 767 -1.94 17.36 9.52
N ASP A 768 -1.93 16.09 9.19
CA ASP A 768 -1.71 15.61 7.83
C ASP A 768 -2.99 15.66 7.02
N TYR A 769 -2.86 16.04 5.76
CA TYR A 769 -3.95 16.08 4.78
C TYR A 769 -3.50 15.38 3.51
N TRP A 770 -4.35 14.49 3.00
CA TRP A 770 -4.11 13.73 1.79
C TRP A 770 -5.02 14.20 0.69
N ASN A 771 -4.42 14.74 -0.36
CA ASN A 771 -5.10 15.14 -1.58
C ASN A 771 -5.05 13.99 -2.58
N VAL A 772 -6.20 13.61 -3.12
CA VAL A 772 -6.35 12.57 -4.13
C VAL A 772 -6.90 13.21 -5.38
N GLU A 773 -6.19 13.05 -6.48
CA GLU A 773 -6.58 13.53 -7.81
C GLU A 773 -6.62 12.37 -8.79
N TYR A 774 -7.63 12.33 -9.65
CA TYR A 774 -7.76 11.35 -10.71
C TYR A 774 -8.08 12.07 -12.04
N GLN A 775 -7.25 11.84 -13.04
CA GLN A 775 -7.34 12.53 -14.35
C GLN A 775 -7.35 14.06 -14.24
N GLY A 776 -6.59 14.62 -13.28
CA GLY A 776 -6.50 16.04 -13.02
C GLY A 776 -7.66 16.64 -12.20
N ASP A 777 -8.69 15.85 -11.87
CA ASP A 777 -9.77 16.29 -10.99
C ASP A 777 -9.45 15.93 -9.53
N ASN A 778 -9.62 16.88 -8.62
CA ASN A 778 -9.56 16.62 -7.19
C ASN A 778 -10.78 15.83 -6.73
N LEU A 779 -10.60 14.86 -5.84
CA LEU A 779 -11.68 13.99 -5.34
C LEU A 779 -12.88 14.78 -4.85
N GLY A 780 -12.66 15.91 -4.16
CA GLY A 780 -13.71 16.79 -3.67
C GLY A 780 -14.53 17.53 -4.74
N LYS A 781 -14.13 17.47 -6.01
CA LYS A 781 -14.82 18.10 -7.15
C LYS A 781 -15.39 17.08 -8.14
N MET A 782 -15.14 15.79 -7.92
CA MET A 782 -15.64 14.73 -8.79
C MET A 782 -17.14 14.49 -8.60
N SER A 783 -17.79 13.87 -9.60
CA SER A 783 -19.11 13.28 -9.40
C SER A 783 -19.05 12.18 -8.36
N ALA A 784 -20.17 11.92 -7.67
CA ALA A 784 -20.22 10.88 -6.64
C ALA A 784 -19.77 9.50 -7.17
N GLY A 785 -20.13 9.17 -8.41
CA GLY A 785 -19.69 7.93 -9.05
C GLY A 785 -18.18 7.89 -9.29
N LYS A 786 -17.61 8.91 -9.92
CA LYS A 786 -16.15 8.98 -10.15
C LYS A 786 -15.39 8.92 -8.82
N ALA A 787 -15.88 9.61 -7.80
CA ALA A 787 -15.29 9.58 -6.47
C ALA A 787 -15.38 8.19 -5.83
N SER A 788 -16.51 7.47 -5.94
CA SER A 788 -16.68 6.09 -5.47
C SER A 788 -15.67 5.14 -6.12
N PHE A 789 -15.46 5.27 -7.41
CA PHE A 789 -14.47 4.47 -8.14
C PHE A 789 -13.04 4.76 -7.65
N VAL A 790 -12.68 6.02 -7.49
CA VAL A 790 -11.36 6.40 -6.98
C VAL A 790 -11.14 5.89 -5.56
N ILE A 791 -12.15 5.94 -4.71
CA ILE A 791 -12.09 5.38 -3.36
C ILE A 791 -11.89 3.86 -3.40
N LEU A 792 -12.58 3.16 -4.32
CA LEU A 792 -12.34 1.73 -4.54
C LEU A 792 -10.88 1.46 -4.96
N MET A 793 -10.34 2.25 -5.89
CA MET A 793 -8.93 2.15 -6.30
C MET A 793 -7.99 2.35 -5.11
N LEU A 794 -8.26 3.31 -4.23
CA LEU A 794 -7.46 3.55 -3.02
C LEU A 794 -7.51 2.35 -2.07
N ILE A 795 -8.71 1.83 -1.76
CA ILE A 795 -8.90 0.71 -0.84
C ILE A 795 -8.13 -0.53 -1.32
N VAL A 796 -8.23 -0.83 -2.61
CA VAL A 796 -7.63 -2.04 -3.18
C VAL A 796 -6.15 -1.86 -3.48
N GLY A 797 -5.77 -0.69 -3.97
CA GLY A 797 -4.41 -0.41 -4.42
C GLY A 797 -3.42 -0.13 -3.29
N LEU A 798 -3.84 0.60 -2.23
CA LEU A 798 -2.98 0.86 -1.06
C LEU A 798 -2.86 -0.36 -0.14
N SER A 799 -3.79 -1.30 -0.23
CA SER A 799 -3.75 -2.51 0.58
C SER A 799 -2.61 -3.43 0.15
N LYS A 800 -1.68 -3.73 1.03
CA LYS A 800 -0.65 -4.78 0.82
C LYS A 800 -1.22 -6.18 0.96
N SER A 801 -2.29 -6.32 1.70
CA SER A 801 -2.92 -7.62 1.91
C SER A 801 -3.49 -8.13 0.59
N LYS A 802 -3.10 -9.35 0.21
CA LYS A 802 -3.68 -10.11 -0.92
C LYS A 802 -4.89 -10.94 -0.51
N SER A 803 -5.46 -10.67 0.66
CA SER A 803 -6.68 -11.31 1.15
C SER A 803 -7.84 -11.10 0.18
N PRO A 804 -8.86 -11.98 0.20
CA PRO A 804 -10.02 -11.84 -0.65
C PRO A 804 -10.69 -10.47 -0.53
N LEU A 805 -11.18 -9.95 -1.65
CA LEU A 805 -11.90 -8.70 -1.74
C LEU A 805 -13.39 -8.98 -1.95
N LEU A 806 -14.21 -8.55 -1.02
CA LEU A 806 -15.66 -8.69 -1.07
C LEU A 806 -16.29 -7.33 -1.37
N ILE A 807 -17.08 -7.23 -2.45
CA ILE A 807 -17.69 -5.96 -2.87
C ILE A 807 -19.17 -6.16 -3.17
N ASP A 808 -20.03 -5.36 -2.54
CA ASP A 808 -21.47 -5.37 -2.79
C ASP A 808 -21.83 -4.19 -3.69
N GLN A 809 -22.17 -4.48 -4.95
CA GLN A 809 -22.63 -3.53 -5.97
C GLN A 809 -21.68 -2.34 -6.19
N PRO A 810 -20.44 -2.57 -6.71
CA PRO A 810 -19.46 -1.50 -6.94
C PRO A 810 -19.91 -0.48 -8.01
N GLU A 811 -20.88 -0.87 -8.82
CA GLU A 811 -21.45 -0.05 -9.89
C GLU A 811 -22.46 0.99 -9.42
N ASP A 812 -22.92 0.93 -8.17
CA ASP A 812 -23.88 1.89 -7.65
C ASP A 812 -23.33 3.32 -7.76
N ASN A 813 -24.11 4.20 -8.41
CA ASN A 813 -23.77 5.60 -8.72
C ASN A 813 -22.73 5.83 -9.83
N LEU A 814 -22.22 4.77 -10.49
CA LEU A 814 -21.35 4.90 -11.65
C LEU A 814 -22.18 5.00 -12.95
N ASP A 815 -21.73 5.79 -13.90
CA ASP A 815 -22.29 5.76 -15.24
C ASP A 815 -21.78 4.53 -16.04
N ASN A 816 -22.54 4.08 -17.03
CA ASN A 816 -22.21 2.88 -17.79
C ASN A 816 -20.85 2.94 -18.50
N ARG A 817 -20.37 4.12 -18.87
CA ARG A 817 -19.07 4.29 -19.51
C ARG A 817 -17.94 4.05 -18.49
N SER A 818 -18.02 4.67 -17.32
CA SER A 818 -17.05 4.46 -16.24
C SER A 818 -17.04 3.00 -15.77
N ILE A 819 -18.20 2.32 -15.75
CA ILE A 819 -18.27 0.89 -15.44
C ILE A 819 -17.54 0.07 -16.52
N SER A 820 -17.86 0.29 -17.79
CA SER A 820 -17.34 -0.53 -18.90
C SER A 820 -15.85 -0.33 -19.17
N THR A 821 -15.30 0.85 -18.86
CA THR A 821 -13.88 1.16 -19.11
C THR A 821 -13.04 1.10 -17.84
N ASP A 822 -13.37 1.91 -16.85
CA ASP A 822 -12.47 2.11 -15.72
C ASP A 822 -12.61 0.98 -14.68
N LEU A 823 -13.84 0.69 -14.22
CA LEU A 823 -14.08 -0.33 -13.20
C LEU A 823 -13.74 -1.73 -13.70
N VAL A 824 -14.17 -2.08 -14.91
CA VAL A 824 -13.93 -3.40 -15.51
C VAL A 824 -12.42 -3.64 -15.68
N ASN A 825 -11.69 -2.69 -16.26
CA ASN A 825 -10.24 -2.83 -16.44
C ASN A 825 -9.51 -2.93 -15.09
N TYR A 826 -9.97 -2.20 -14.09
CA TYR A 826 -9.41 -2.28 -12.75
C TYR A 826 -9.64 -3.65 -12.10
N ILE A 827 -10.86 -4.19 -12.19
CA ILE A 827 -11.18 -5.54 -11.71
C ILE A 827 -10.35 -6.59 -12.45
N ARG A 828 -10.21 -6.49 -13.78
CA ARG A 828 -9.39 -7.39 -14.61
C ARG A 828 -7.93 -7.44 -14.15
N SER A 829 -7.35 -6.30 -13.80
CA SER A 829 -5.98 -6.24 -13.30
C SER A 829 -5.85 -6.85 -11.91
N LYS A 830 -6.82 -6.59 -11.02
CA LYS A 830 -6.74 -6.99 -9.61
C LYS A 830 -7.13 -8.44 -9.35
N LYS A 831 -7.98 -9.05 -10.19
CA LYS A 831 -8.32 -10.46 -10.07
C LYS A 831 -7.12 -11.41 -10.25
N ILE A 832 -6.06 -10.96 -10.92
CA ILE A 832 -4.81 -11.71 -11.07
C ILE A 832 -4.05 -11.77 -9.73
N GLU A 833 -4.09 -10.67 -8.96
CA GLU A 833 -3.34 -10.52 -7.71
C GLU A 833 -4.03 -11.16 -6.50
N ARG A 834 -5.38 -11.11 -6.46
CA ARG A 834 -6.20 -11.57 -5.33
C ARG A 834 -7.54 -12.13 -5.77
N GLN A 835 -8.16 -12.94 -4.92
CA GLN A 835 -9.53 -13.39 -5.14
C GLN A 835 -10.49 -12.20 -4.97
N ILE A 836 -11.42 -12.08 -5.91
CA ILE A 836 -12.48 -11.07 -5.86
C ILE A 836 -13.83 -11.78 -5.86
N ILE A 837 -14.69 -11.41 -4.92
CA ILE A 837 -16.09 -11.87 -4.84
C ILE A 837 -16.95 -10.62 -4.83
N LEU A 838 -17.77 -10.44 -5.85
CA LEU A 838 -18.62 -9.28 -5.95
C LEU A 838 -20.07 -9.61 -6.29
N VAL A 839 -20.97 -8.79 -5.81
CA VAL A 839 -22.39 -8.81 -6.19
C VAL A 839 -22.62 -7.72 -7.23
N THR A 840 -23.31 -8.03 -8.32
CA THR A 840 -23.65 -7.03 -9.34
C THR A 840 -24.96 -7.36 -10.05
N HIS A 841 -25.56 -6.31 -10.64
CA HIS A 841 -26.65 -6.39 -11.62
C HIS A 841 -26.21 -5.90 -13.01
N ASN A 842 -24.93 -5.53 -13.17
CA ASN A 842 -24.44 -4.92 -14.41
C ASN A 842 -23.78 -5.97 -15.32
N PRO A 843 -24.27 -6.15 -16.56
CA PRO A 843 -23.71 -7.12 -17.51
C PRO A 843 -22.25 -6.82 -17.85
N ASN A 844 -21.83 -5.54 -17.89
CA ASN A 844 -20.46 -5.19 -18.21
C ASN A 844 -19.47 -5.74 -17.18
N ILE A 845 -19.86 -5.84 -15.91
CA ILE A 845 -19.00 -6.41 -14.89
C ILE A 845 -18.94 -7.94 -15.04
N VAL A 846 -20.07 -8.59 -15.32
CA VAL A 846 -20.11 -10.06 -15.48
C VAL A 846 -19.32 -10.48 -16.71
N VAL A 847 -19.61 -9.87 -17.87
CA VAL A 847 -19.09 -10.31 -19.16
C VAL A 847 -17.73 -9.64 -19.46
N ASN A 848 -17.65 -8.30 -19.42
CA ASN A 848 -16.43 -7.62 -19.85
C ASN A 848 -15.29 -7.69 -18.82
N ALA A 849 -15.57 -7.95 -17.51
CA ALA A 849 -14.51 -8.27 -16.58
C ALA A 849 -14.05 -9.74 -16.66
N ASP A 850 -14.63 -10.51 -17.56
CA ASP A 850 -14.34 -11.94 -17.77
C ASP A 850 -14.40 -12.72 -16.46
N ALA A 851 -15.59 -12.80 -15.85
CA ALA A 851 -15.81 -13.51 -14.61
C ALA A 851 -15.57 -15.01 -14.80
N GLU A 852 -14.68 -15.57 -14.00
CA GLU A 852 -14.35 -16.99 -14.07
C GLU A 852 -15.45 -17.88 -13.46
N ASN A 853 -16.13 -17.37 -12.43
CA ASN A 853 -17.20 -18.11 -11.75
C ASN A 853 -18.40 -17.19 -11.51
N ILE A 854 -19.56 -17.61 -11.96
CA ILE A 854 -20.82 -16.92 -11.77
C ILE A 854 -21.67 -17.73 -10.79
N ILE A 855 -22.10 -17.07 -9.72
CA ILE A 855 -22.99 -17.65 -8.72
C ILE A 855 -24.37 -17.04 -8.92
N VAL A 856 -25.31 -17.87 -9.33
CA VAL A 856 -26.70 -17.46 -9.54
C VAL A 856 -27.48 -17.72 -8.26
N ALA A 857 -28.00 -16.64 -7.65
CA ALA A 857 -28.84 -16.71 -6.46
C ALA A 857 -30.31 -16.61 -6.83
N ASP A 858 -31.13 -17.49 -6.29
CA ASP A 858 -32.59 -17.47 -6.46
C ASP A 858 -33.33 -17.58 -5.14
N GLN A 859 -34.45 -16.88 -5.06
CA GLN A 859 -35.37 -16.96 -3.93
C GLN A 859 -36.73 -17.47 -4.40
N ARG A 860 -37.15 -18.58 -3.82
CA ARG A 860 -38.50 -19.08 -4.05
C ARG A 860 -39.53 -18.12 -3.47
N GLY A 861 -40.34 -17.49 -4.34
CA GLY A 861 -41.51 -16.71 -3.95
C GLY A 861 -42.65 -17.57 -3.39
N GLN A 862 -43.61 -16.94 -2.70
CA GLN A 862 -44.79 -17.65 -2.13
C GLN A 862 -45.69 -18.27 -3.20
N ASP A 863 -45.68 -17.74 -4.42
CA ASP A 863 -46.49 -18.19 -5.57
C ASP A 863 -45.74 -19.08 -6.56
N ASN A 864 -44.57 -19.58 -6.21
CA ASN A 864 -43.73 -20.32 -7.14
C ASN A 864 -43.99 -21.86 -7.04
N ASN A 865 -44.42 -22.46 -8.13
CA ASN A 865 -44.59 -23.90 -8.29
C ASN A 865 -43.25 -24.69 -8.43
N SER A 866 -42.15 -24.09 -8.01
CA SER A 866 -40.82 -24.68 -8.07
C SER A 866 -40.72 -25.96 -7.23
N THR A 867 -40.10 -26.99 -7.77
CA THR A 867 -39.80 -28.23 -7.04
C THR A 867 -38.61 -28.11 -6.09
N CYS A 868 -37.91 -26.97 -6.10
CA CYS A 868 -36.83 -26.69 -5.16
C CYS A 868 -37.35 -26.63 -3.71
N PRO A 869 -36.82 -27.45 -2.79
CA PRO A 869 -37.28 -27.44 -1.39
C PRO A 869 -36.84 -26.23 -0.60
N PHE A 870 -35.78 -25.51 -1.05
CA PHE A 870 -35.14 -24.41 -0.31
C PHE A 870 -35.77 -23.06 -0.65
N GLN A 871 -35.80 -22.16 0.35
CA GLN A 871 -36.24 -20.78 0.15
C GLN A 871 -35.17 -19.98 -0.63
N PHE A 872 -33.89 -20.12 -0.24
CA PHE A 872 -32.76 -19.57 -0.97
C PHE A 872 -31.90 -20.70 -1.52
N ASN A 873 -31.60 -20.62 -2.80
CA ASN A 873 -30.79 -21.60 -3.47
C ASN A 873 -29.75 -20.92 -4.36
N TYR A 874 -28.64 -21.58 -4.58
CA TYR A 874 -27.49 -21.08 -5.34
C TYR A 874 -26.93 -22.16 -6.24
N ILE A 875 -26.61 -21.79 -7.49
CA ILE A 875 -25.78 -22.60 -8.37
C ILE A 875 -24.61 -21.77 -8.84
N ASN A 876 -23.52 -22.39 -9.21
CA ASN A 876 -22.34 -21.72 -9.71
C ASN A 876 -21.69 -22.49 -10.88
N GLY A 877 -20.96 -21.76 -11.72
CA GLY A 877 -20.23 -22.29 -12.85
C GLY A 877 -19.62 -21.22 -13.74
N ALA A 878 -18.99 -21.65 -14.82
CA ALA A 878 -18.34 -20.78 -15.79
C ALA A 878 -19.36 -20.10 -16.73
N ILE A 879 -18.97 -18.95 -17.31
CA ILE A 879 -19.79 -18.26 -18.33
C ILE A 879 -20.04 -19.11 -19.58
N GLU A 880 -19.12 -19.98 -19.92
CA GLU A 880 -19.21 -20.90 -21.05
C GLU A 880 -20.16 -22.08 -20.81
N HIS A 881 -20.62 -22.27 -19.57
CA HIS A 881 -21.63 -23.30 -19.29
C HIS A 881 -22.99 -22.89 -19.85
N THR A 882 -23.35 -23.48 -20.96
CA THR A 882 -24.62 -23.23 -21.69
C THR A 882 -25.51 -24.46 -21.66
N LYS A 883 -26.78 -24.27 -21.37
CA LYS A 883 -27.85 -25.24 -21.45
C LYS A 883 -29.11 -24.49 -21.81
N PRO A 884 -29.71 -24.77 -22.97
CA PRO A 884 -30.99 -24.17 -23.37
C PRO A 884 -32.05 -24.38 -22.29
N LYS A 885 -32.92 -23.39 -22.09
CA LYS A 885 -33.98 -23.40 -21.09
C LYS A 885 -34.93 -24.59 -21.35
N ASP A 886 -35.03 -25.47 -20.38
CA ASP A 886 -35.95 -26.60 -20.39
C ASP A 886 -37.20 -26.23 -19.60
N ALA A 887 -38.30 -25.98 -20.33
CA ALA A 887 -39.58 -25.62 -19.76
C ALA A 887 -40.24 -26.75 -18.93
N SER A 888 -39.76 -27.98 -19.03
CA SER A 888 -40.26 -29.12 -18.23
C SER A 888 -39.73 -29.12 -16.79
N ILE A 889 -38.60 -28.39 -16.55
CA ILE A 889 -37.98 -28.27 -15.23
C ILE A 889 -38.54 -27.05 -14.53
N THR A 890 -39.26 -27.26 -13.46
CA THR A 890 -39.90 -26.16 -12.68
C THR A 890 -38.92 -25.45 -11.75
N ASP A 891 -37.78 -26.04 -11.43
CA ASP A 891 -36.71 -25.37 -10.69
C ASP A 891 -35.95 -24.42 -11.62
N THR A 892 -36.09 -23.13 -11.41
CA THR A 892 -35.49 -22.06 -12.21
C THR A 892 -34.01 -22.25 -12.39
N LEU A 893 -33.28 -22.54 -11.32
CA LEU A 893 -31.81 -22.64 -11.36
C LEU A 893 -31.33 -23.84 -12.21
N ASN A 894 -32.02 -24.98 -12.13
CA ASN A 894 -31.64 -26.17 -12.85
C ASN A 894 -32.25 -26.26 -14.28
N SER A 895 -33.16 -25.33 -14.62
CA SER A 895 -33.84 -25.33 -15.92
C SER A 895 -32.97 -24.89 -17.08
N MET A 896 -31.87 -24.20 -16.84
CA MET A 896 -30.99 -23.60 -17.86
C MET A 896 -29.53 -23.55 -17.41
N GLY A 897 -28.62 -23.18 -18.31
CA GLY A 897 -27.21 -23.00 -18.01
C GLY A 897 -26.87 -21.61 -17.43
N ILE A 898 -25.61 -21.43 -17.03
CA ILE A 898 -25.12 -20.17 -16.44
C ILE A 898 -25.22 -19.00 -17.46
N ARG A 899 -24.88 -19.25 -18.73
CA ARG A 899 -24.99 -18.24 -19.81
C ARG A 899 -26.43 -17.74 -19.95
N GLU A 900 -27.38 -18.64 -19.93
CA GLU A 900 -28.81 -18.35 -20.07
C GLU A 900 -29.32 -17.57 -18.83
N HIS A 901 -28.83 -17.92 -17.62
CA HIS A 901 -29.13 -17.14 -16.41
C HIS A 901 -28.59 -15.70 -16.48
N ILE A 902 -27.38 -15.51 -17.00
CA ILE A 902 -26.81 -14.17 -17.19
C ILE A 902 -27.72 -13.38 -18.12
N THR A 903 -28.09 -13.97 -19.27
CA THR A 903 -28.97 -13.30 -20.25
C THR A 903 -30.33 -12.95 -19.64
N GLU A 904 -30.93 -13.85 -18.88
CA GLU A 904 -32.26 -13.64 -18.27
C GLU A 904 -32.19 -12.56 -17.16
N ILE A 905 -31.23 -12.65 -16.24
CA ILE A 905 -31.17 -11.84 -15.02
C ILE A 905 -30.56 -10.47 -15.28
N VAL A 906 -29.48 -10.41 -16.05
CA VAL A 906 -28.65 -9.21 -16.15
C VAL A 906 -28.95 -8.43 -17.43
N GLU A 907 -29.24 -9.12 -18.53
CA GLU A 907 -29.59 -8.51 -19.82
C GLU A 907 -31.09 -8.26 -19.99
N GLY A 908 -31.92 -8.86 -19.13
CA GLY A 908 -33.38 -8.73 -19.19
C GLY A 908 -34.06 -9.68 -20.17
N GLY A 909 -33.41 -10.81 -20.51
CA GLY A 909 -33.87 -11.87 -21.38
C GLY A 909 -33.33 -11.73 -22.82
N GLU A 910 -33.27 -12.87 -23.52
CA GLU A 910 -32.75 -12.99 -24.88
C GLU A 910 -33.51 -12.07 -25.86
N GLU A 911 -34.85 -12.00 -25.74
CA GLU A 911 -35.67 -11.15 -26.56
C GLU A 911 -35.33 -9.65 -26.42
N ALA A 912 -35.10 -9.20 -25.17
CA ALA A 912 -34.73 -7.81 -24.90
C ALA A 912 -33.33 -7.50 -25.43
N PHE A 913 -32.41 -8.45 -25.31
CA PHE A 913 -31.05 -8.33 -25.85
C PHE A 913 -31.05 -8.21 -27.35
N LEU A 914 -31.70 -9.14 -28.06
CA LEU A 914 -31.81 -9.14 -29.53
C LEU A 914 -32.56 -7.91 -30.05
N LYS A 915 -33.56 -7.42 -29.31
CA LYS A 915 -34.29 -6.20 -29.69
C LYS A 915 -33.40 -4.97 -29.59
N ARG A 916 -32.52 -4.89 -28.58
CA ARG A 916 -31.52 -3.80 -28.50
C ARG A 916 -30.53 -3.87 -29.65
N GLU A 917 -29.95 -5.03 -29.91
CA GLU A 917 -29.01 -5.25 -31.01
C GLU A 917 -29.58 -4.81 -32.35
N ARG A 918 -30.82 -5.26 -32.68
CA ARG A 918 -31.54 -4.86 -33.92
C ARG A 918 -31.81 -3.35 -33.97
N LYS A 919 -32.19 -2.73 -32.84
CA LYS A 919 -32.46 -1.27 -32.80
C LYS A 919 -31.20 -0.44 -32.99
N TYR A 920 -30.07 -0.88 -32.49
CA TYR A 920 -28.78 -0.20 -32.65
C TYR A 920 -28.16 -0.47 -34.04
N ASN A 921 -28.69 -1.43 -34.79
CA ASN A 921 -28.24 -1.79 -36.14
C ASN A 921 -26.74 -2.12 -36.20
N PHE A 922 -26.20 -2.80 -35.16
CA PHE A 922 -24.84 -3.33 -35.21
C PHE A 922 -24.84 -4.43 -36.30
N LYS A 923 -24.29 -4.13 -37.47
CA LYS A 923 -23.96 -5.16 -38.46
C LYS A 923 -22.68 -5.86 -37.96
N LYS A 924 -22.77 -7.19 -37.90
CA LYS A 924 -21.56 -8.02 -37.90
C LYS A 924 -20.92 -7.97 -39.26
#